data_801bae1690ca5fa83455fa0ef8c290bb
#
_entry.id   801bae1690ca5fa83455fa0ef8c290bb
#
_cell.length_a   1.000
_cell.length_b   1.000
_cell.length_c   1.000
_cell.angle_alpha   90.00
_cell.angle_beta   90.00
_cell.angle_gamma   90.00
#
_symmetry.space_group_name_H-M   'P 1'
#
loop_
_entity.id
_entity.type
_entity.pdbx_description
1 polymer ?
#
loop_
_entity_poly.entity_id
_entity_poly.type
_entity_poly.pdbx_seq_one_letter_code
_entity_poly.pdbx_strand_id
1 'polypeptide(L)'
;MFDKFADRHIGVSNPTELSSMLETIGVESVEELISQVIPASIRLKKPIALPTEGMSEYEFAAHIRSLAERNRRFRSFIGMGFYPNAVPAAVTRNVFENPAWYTSYTPYQAEISQGRLEALLNFQTAITSLTGMEISNCSLLDESTAAAEAMLMMFALRSREAVKAGRNQLFVDSNIFPQTLDLLLTRSEPFGIELIVDDFAEYTFSGQEFGAIVQYPASDGAVNDYEDFTAEAHAHGVMVTAIADLLSLALLKAPAEWGADIAVGGTQRLGCPMGFGGPSAGYLATKDAFKRNMPGRIIGVSVDRLGNKALRMSLQMREQHIKRERATSNICTASALMASMVGFYCVYNGAEGLQRAAMTAHLAAVTAGKALEAMGYTLRHKNFFDTLDVEAEASVVQSIALEREINFYYPTDDRVRISFDEVTTPEEVAAVVAIFAEAMGRKPKSVKMATEDSIIPSLRRTSAILTEPVFNRYRSESDLMRYIKRLELRDISLANSMISLGSCTMKLNPAVTMQPLSLDGFQNIHPFAPAEQREGYTALIEELESDLAKITGFAACSLQPNSGAAGEYTGLMVIRAYHQSRGQGYRNIMLIPASAHGTNPASAAMAGMKIVTVACDSEGNIDVDDLIKKAEEYSSELCGVMITYPSTHGIFESRIRDIVDAVHDAGGQVYMDGANMNAQVGLTNPGYIGADVCHLNLHKTFAMPHGGGGPGVGPICVAEHLRKFLPTHPVISTGGEEGITAVSSAPWGSAMLLPITYGYIKMLGESGLRHATEMAIVNANYMSSKLASEYRTLYTGENGRVGHEMILDLTMFKKEYGVDCGDIAHRLMDYGFHAPTLSFPVHETLMVEPTESEPKAEMDRFIEALVAIKRECEAIGSEADNVVVNAPHTASELAGEWSHPYSRNEAAFPLEWIREAKFFPYVSKIDNGYGDRNLVCKNEM
;
A
#
# COMPACT_ATOMS: atom_id res chain seq x y z
N MET A 1 30.45 -25.54 -1.60
CA MET A 1 30.28 -24.25 -0.94
C MET A 1 29.34 -23.45 -1.81
N PHE A 2 28.22 -22.97 -1.28
CA PHE A 2 27.29 -22.17 -2.05
C PHE A 2 27.80 -20.73 -2.12
N ASP A 3 27.44 -19.99 -3.18
CA ASP A 3 27.78 -18.57 -3.30
C ASP A 3 27.10 -17.76 -2.18
N LYS A 4 27.77 -16.74 -1.68
CA LYS A 4 27.16 -15.78 -0.77
C LYS A 4 26.10 -14.97 -1.54
N PHE A 5 24.90 -14.85 -0.99
CA PHE A 5 23.83 -14.14 -1.64
C PHE A 5 24.15 -12.63 -1.82
N ALA A 6 24.83 -12.02 -0.85
CA ALA A 6 25.26 -10.62 -0.94
C ALA A 6 26.04 -10.32 -2.23
N ASP A 7 26.92 -11.23 -2.67
CA ASP A 7 27.74 -11.09 -3.89
C ASP A 7 26.90 -11.15 -5.19
N ARG A 8 25.63 -11.56 -5.10
CA ARG A 8 24.68 -11.63 -6.23
C ARG A 8 23.67 -10.49 -6.23
N HIS A 9 23.28 -10.03 -5.04
CA HIS A 9 22.28 -8.97 -4.89
C HIS A 9 22.90 -7.58 -5.05
N ILE A 10 24.08 -7.34 -4.47
CA ILE A 10 24.77 -6.04 -4.54
C ILE A 10 25.36 -5.88 -5.95
N GLY A 11 24.92 -4.80 -6.64
CA GLY A 11 25.24 -4.62 -8.06
C GLY A 11 26.73 -4.37 -8.35
N VAL A 12 27.44 -3.75 -7.41
CA VAL A 12 28.90 -3.53 -7.51
C VAL A 12 29.64 -4.55 -6.64
N SER A 13 29.87 -5.73 -7.17
CA SER A 13 30.58 -6.83 -6.49
C SER A 13 32.04 -6.99 -6.94
N ASN A 14 32.45 -6.32 -8.03
CA ASN A 14 33.80 -6.39 -8.58
C ASN A 14 34.74 -5.42 -7.85
N PRO A 15 35.82 -5.91 -7.18
CA PRO A 15 36.74 -5.03 -6.46
C PRO A 15 37.40 -3.96 -7.34
N THR A 16 37.63 -4.24 -8.64
CA THR A 16 38.21 -3.26 -9.57
C THR A 16 37.26 -2.13 -9.85
N GLU A 17 35.96 -2.42 -10.02
CA GLU A 17 34.91 -1.39 -10.20
C GLU A 17 34.79 -0.54 -8.95
N LEU A 18 34.70 -1.16 -7.77
CA LEU A 18 34.67 -0.46 -6.49
C LEU A 18 35.87 0.46 -6.31
N SER A 19 37.08 -0.04 -6.59
CA SER A 19 38.30 0.79 -6.51
C SER A 19 38.24 2.02 -7.42
N SER A 20 37.74 1.86 -8.66
CA SER A 20 37.58 2.99 -9.59
C SER A 20 36.50 4.00 -9.15
N MET A 21 35.48 3.53 -8.47
CA MET A 21 34.44 4.40 -7.90
C MET A 21 34.99 5.19 -6.72
N LEU A 22 35.73 4.56 -5.81
CA LEU A 22 36.39 5.23 -4.67
C LEU A 22 37.39 6.28 -5.13
N GLU A 23 38.18 5.97 -6.17
CA GLU A 23 39.09 6.94 -6.80
C GLU A 23 38.32 8.16 -7.36
N THR A 24 37.20 7.92 -8.04
CA THR A 24 36.30 8.99 -8.55
C THR A 24 35.75 9.86 -7.42
N ILE A 25 35.35 9.24 -6.31
CA ILE A 25 34.87 9.95 -5.12
C ILE A 25 36.02 10.72 -4.42
N GLY A 26 37.25 10.25 -4.55
CA GLY A 26 38.43 10.85 -3.92
C GLY A 26 38.65 10.36 -2.49
N VAL A 27 38.41 9.06 -2.23
CA VAL A 27 38.66 8.39 -0.94
C VAL A 27 39.43 7.10 -1.13
N GLU A 28 40.20 6.67 -0.10
CA GLU A 28 41.01 5.46 -0.17
C GLU A 28 40.23 4.18 0.15
N SER A 29 39.10 4.30 0.87
CA SER A 29 38.33 3.14 1.30
C SER A 29 36.84 3.50 1.53
N VAL A 30 35.99 2.47 1.55
CA VAL A 30 34.59 2.60 1.95
C VAL A 30 34.45 3.15 3.37
N GLU A 31 35.28 2.67 4.31
CA GLU A 31 35.28 3.13 5.71
C GLU A 31 35.59 4.63 5.82
N GLU A 32 36.51 5.13 5.00
CA GLU A 32 36.82 6.56 4.95
C GLU A 32 35.59 7.37 4.48
N LEU A 33 34.92 6.93 3.40
CA LEU A 33 33.72 7.58 2.92
C LEU A 33 32.63 7.59 4.01
N ILE A 34 32.36 6.44 4.63
CA ILE A 34 31.35 6.32 5.70
C ILE A 34 31.67 7.25 6.86
N SER A 35 32.95 7.42 7.21
CA SER A 35 33.39 8.33 8.27
C SER A 35 33.16 9.81 7.93
N GLN A 36 33.16 10.14 6.62
CA GLN A 36 32.85 11.49 6.13
C GLN A 36 31.35 11.77 6.02
N VAL A 37 30.53 10.72 5.86
CA VAL A 37 29.06 10.82 5.67
C VAL A 37 28.30 10.78 6.98
N ILE A 38 28.62 9.80 7.86
CA ILE A 38 27.86 9.55 9.08
C ILE A 38 28.56 10.18 10.29
N PRO A 39 27.87 11.07 11.04
CA PRO A 39 28.43 11.68 12.25
C PRO A 39 28.92 10.65 13.26
N ALA A 40 30.13 10.85 13.79
CA ALA A 40 30.75 9.90 14.72
C ALA A 40 29.92 9.66 16.00
N SER A 41 29.12 10.65 16.41
CA SER A 41 28.25 10.59 17.59
C SER A 41 27.13 9.54 17.48
N ILE A 42 26.74 9.17 16.26
CA ILE A 42 25.65 8.22 16.00
C ILE A 42 26.11 6.91 15.36
N ARG A 43 27.41 6.73 15.09
CA ARG A 43 27.92 5.46 14.54
C ARG A 43 27.85 4.32 15.56
N LEU A 44 27.28 3.18 15.15
CA LEU A 44 27.24 1.98 15.98
C LEU A 44 28.64 1.51 16.35
N LYS A 45 28.85 1.22 17.64
CA LYS A 45 30.12 0.71 18.17
C LYS A 45 30.21 -0.82 18.11
N LYS A 46 29.08 -1.49 17.87
CA LYS A 46 28.98 -2.95 17.80
C LYS A 46 28.09 -3.34 16.63
N PRO A 47 28.33 -4.49 16.00
CA PRO A 47 27.42 -5.05 15.00
C PRO A 47 26.01 -5.26 15.55
N ILE A 48 25.01 -5.29 14.66
CA ILE A 48 23.64 -5.67 15.02
C ILE A 48 23.65 -7.15 15.48
N ALA A 49 22.81 -7.46 16.47
CA ALA A 49 22.72 -8.82 17.04
C ALA A 49 21.95 -9.80 16.12
N LEU A 50 22.40 -9.93 14.89
CA LEU A 50 21.95 -10.89 13.89
C LEU A 50 23.08 -11.89 13.56
N PRO A 51 22.78 -13.05 12.93
CA PRO A 51 23.82 -13.91 12.37
C PRO A 51 24.71 -13.14 11.40
N THR A 52 26.03 -13.25 11.55
CA THR A 52 26.99 -12.48 10.75
C THR A 52 26.90 -12.84 9.27
N GLU A 53 26.89 -14.14 8.95
CA GLU A 53 26.77 -14.64 7.58
C GLU A 53 25.30 -14.96 7.26
N GLY A 54 24.87 -14.61 6.04
CA GLY A 54 23.55 -14.93 5.54
C GLY A 54 23.46 -16.32 4.92
N MET A 55 22.24 -16.79 4.69
CA MET A 55 21.94 -18.03 3.98
C MET A 55 22.22 -17.85 2.47
N SER A 56 22.66 -18.91 1.80
CA SER A 56 22.56 -18.99 0.34
C SER A 56 21.10 -19.09 -0.11
N GLU A 57 20.82 -18.83 -1.40
CA GLU A 57 19.49 -19.01 -1.97
C GLU A 57 18.94 -20.44 -1.76
N TYR A 58 19.80 -21.44 -1.89
CA TYR A 58 19.43 -22.85 -1.71
C TYR A 58 19.02 -23.16 -0.26
N GLU A 59 19.79 -22.67 0.71
CA GLU A 59 19.49 -22.83 2.14
C GLU A 59 18.22 -22.09 2.51
N PHE A 60 18.03 -20.87 2.02
CA PHE A 60 16.80 -20.10 2.26
C PHE A 60 15.57 -20.81 1.65
N ALA A 61 15.65 -21.28 0.41
CA ALA A 61 14.55 -21.99 -0.23
C ALA A 61 14.13 -23.25 0.53
N ALA A 62 15.09 -23.98 1.12
CA ALA A 62 14.82 -25.14 1.98
C ALA A 62 14.20 -24.71 3.32
N HIS A 63 14.77 -23.68 3.95
CA HIS A 63 14.31 -23.15 5.24
C HIS A 63 12.87 -22.62 5.16
N ILE A 64 12.56 -21.77 4.18
CA ILE A 64 11.24 -21.17 4.06
C ILE A 64 10.16 -22.22 3.73
N ARG A 65 10.51 -23.26 2.95
CA ARG A 65 9.62 -24.38 2.69
C ARG A 65 9.32 -25.14 3.98
N SER A 66 10.32 -25.36 4.85
CA SER A 66 10.10 -26.02 6.14
C SER A 66 9.19 -25.22 7.07
N LEU A 67 9.22 -23.89 7.00
CA LEU A 67 8.25 -23.04 7.73
C LEU A 67 6.85 -23.15 7.13
N ALA A 68 6.72 -23.14 5.80
CA ALA A 68 5.43 -23.32 5.14
C ALA A 68 4.77 -24.69 5.50
N GLU A 69 5.58 -25.76 5.60
CA GLU A 69 5.12 -27.10 5.94
C GLU A 69 4.66 -27.26 7.41
N ARG A 70 5.04 -26.32 8.29
CA ARG A 70 4.53 -26.27 9.68
C ARG A 70 3.12 -25.70 9.75
N ASN A 71 2.64 -25.00 8.72
CA ASN A 71 1.27 -24.52 8.63
C ASN A 71 0.35 -25.67 8.18
N ARG A 72 -0.73 -25.91 8.91
CA ARG A 72 -1.72 -26.94 8.60
C ARG A 72 -2.92 -26.30 7.91
N ARG A 73 -3.08 -26.57 6.62
CA ARG A 73 -4.16 -26.03 5.82
C ARG A 73 -5.46 -26.81 6.05
N PHE A 74 -6.37 -26.27 6.84
CA PHE A 74 -7.74 -26.74 6.97
C PHE A 74 -8.66 -26.04 5.97
N ARG A 75 -9.71 -26.72 5.53
CA ARG A 75 -10.74 -26.08 4.69
C ARG A 75 -11.48 -25.02 5.52
N SER A 76 -11.41 -23.78 5.10
CA SER A 76 -11.97 -22.67 5.85
C SER A 76 -13.35 -22.27 5.33
N PHE A 77 -14.30 -22.21 6.23
CA PHE A 77 -15.62 -21.61 6.10
C PHE A 77 -15.81 -20.50 7.15
N ILE A 78 -14.73 -19.88 7.60
CA ILE A 78 -14.74 -18.80 8.59
C ILE A 78 -15.37 -17.53 7.98
N GLY A 79 -15.03 -17.20 6.75
CA GLY A 79 -15.47 -15.96 6.11
C GLY A 79 -14.86 -14.70 6.71
N MET A 80 -15.69 -13.81 7.27
CA MET A 80 -15.29 -12.61 7.96
C MET A 80 -14.37 -11.68 7.12
N GLY A 81 -14.69 -11.55 5.82
CA GLY A 81 -13.96 -10.70 4.88
C GLY A 81 -12.81 -11.41 4.14
N PHE A 82 -12.51 -12.69 4.47
CA PHE A 82 -11.46 -13.49 3.84
C PHE A 82 -12.02 -14.84 3.39
N TYR A 83 -11.91 -15.12 2.08
CA TYR A 83 -12.55 -16.29 1.48
C TYR A 83 -11.61 -17.01 0.51
N PRO A 84 -11.58 -18.34 0.49
CA PRO A 84 -10.99 -19.08 -0.61
C PRO A 84 -11.61 -18.68 -1.95
N ASN A 85 -10.80 -18.57 -2.98
CA ASN A 85 -11.26 -18.19 -4.31
C ASN A 85 -10.43 -18.85 -5.42
N ALA A 86 -10.91 -18.75 -6.66
CA ALA A 86 -10.23 -19.29 -7.84
C ALA A 86 -9.43 -18.16 -8.53
N VAL A 87 -8.16 -18.02 -8.17
CA VAL A 87 -7.24 -17.10 -8.85
C VAL A 87 -6.86 -17.68 -10.22
N PRO A 88 -7.17 -17.01 -11.36
CA PRO A 88 -6.79 -17.52 -12.68
C PRO A 88 -5.27 -17.60 -12.83
N ALA A 89 -4.74 -18.75 -13.25
CA ALA A 89 -3.30 -18.97 -13.44
C ALA A 89 -2.67 -17.95 -14.42
N ALA A 90 -3.43 -17.52 -15.44
CA ALA A 90 -3.01 -16.47 -16.35
C ALA A 90 -2.74 -15.14 -15.65
N VAL A 91 -3.52 -14.78 -14.61
CA VAL A 91 -3.32 -13.56 -13.82
C VAL A 91 -2.14 -13.75 -12.86
N THR A 92 -2.08 -14.87 -12.14
CA THR A 92 -0.98 -15.15 -11.21
C THR A 92 0.37 -15.07 -11.92
N ARG A 93 0.52 -15.81 -13.03
CA ARG A 93 1.82 -15.91 -13.71
C ARG A 93 2.21 -14.63 -14.47
N ASN A 94 1.25 -13.94 -15.09
CA ASN A 94 1.57 -12.79 -15.95
C ASN A 94 1.47 -11.43 -15.22
N VAL A 95 0.97 -11.38 -14.01
CA VAL A 95 0.86 -10.15 -13.20
C VAL A 95 1.53 -10.33 -11.85
N PHE A 96 1.05 -11.24 -11.00
CA PHE A 96 1.52 -11.38 -9.62
C PHE A 96 2.97 -11.85 -9.52
N GLU A 97 3.37 -12.82 -10.35
CA GLU A 97 4.74 -13.36 -10.41
C GLU A 97 5.64 -12.62 -11.43
N ASN A 98 5.12 -11.61 -12.13
CA ASN A 98 5.84 -10.94 -13.21
C ASN A 98 6.54 -9.66 -12.71
N PRO A 99 7.89 -9.60 -12.75
CA PRO A 99 8.66 -8.45 -12.26
C PRO A 99 8.32 -7.13 -12.97
N ALA A 100 7.88 -7.16 -14.23
CA ALA A 100 7.43 -5.96 -14.92
C ALA A 100 6.23 -5.29 -14.24
N TRP A 101 5.38 -6.06 -13.57
CA TRP A 101 4.21 -5.55 -12.84
C TRP A 101 4.52 -5.24 -11.39
N TYR A 102 5.21 -6.14 -10.65
CA TYR A 102 5.39 -5.94 -9.22
C TYR A 102 6.59 -5.03 -8.86
N THR A 103 7.55 -4.80 -9.76
CA THR A 103 8.70 -3.92 -9.48
C THR A 103 8.47 -2.46 -9.84
N SER A 104 7.31 -2.11 -10.40
CA SER A 104 6.97 -0.73 -10.75
C SER A 104 6.60 0.09 -9.51
N TYR A 105 6.65 1.42 -9.64
CA TYR A 105 6.23 2.36 -8.60
C TYR A 105 4.85 2.98 -8.90
N THR A 106 4.36 3.84 -8.01
CA THR A 106 3.19 4.68 -8.26
C THR A 106 3.33 5.41 -9.59
N PRO A 107 2.32 5.41 -10.48
CA PRO A 107 2.43 5.93 -11.84
C PRO A 107 2.43 7.46 -11.91
N TYR A 108 3.35 8.11 -11.19
CA TYR A 108 3.52 9.56 -11.22
C TYR A 108 3.93 10.08 -12.60
N GLN A 109 4.72 9.27 -13.33
CA GLN A 109 5.11 9.55 -14.71
C GLN A 109 4.19 8.74 -15.63
N ALA A 110 3.08 9.35 -15.98
CA ALA A 110 1.98 8.68 -16.66
C ALA A 110 2.36 8.20 -18.06
N GLU A 111 3.24 8.92 -18.76
CA GLU A 111 3.67 8.62 -20.13
C GLU A 111 4.30 7.23 -20.26
N ILE A 112 4.99 6.76 -19.23
CA ILE A 112 5.66 5.45 -19.17
C ILE A 112 4.95 4.47 -18.23
N SER A 113 3.67 4.70 -17.96
CA SER A 113 2.85 3.91 -17.05
C SER A 113 1.45 3.62 -17.61
N GLN A 114 1.28 3.73 -18.93
CA GLN A 114 -0.04 3.65 -19.58
C GLN A 114 -0.72 2.29 -19.43
N GLY A 115 0.06 1.21 -19.35
CA GLY A 115 -0.46 -0.14 -19.14
C GLY A 115 -1.00 -0.33 -17.72
N ARG A 116 -0.24 0.06 -16.69
CA ARG A 116 -0.69 0.00 -15.29
C ARG A 116 -1.88 0.92 -15.03
N LEU A 117 -1.89 2.10 -15.63
CA LEU A 117 -3.01 3.05 -15.53
C LEU A 117 -4.28 2.46 -16.17
N GLU A 118 -4.17 1.73 -17.29
CA GLU A 118 -5.33 1.05 -17.89
C GLU A 118 -5.83 -0.11 -17.01
N ALA A 119 -4.94 -0.90 -16.39
CA ALA A 119 -5.32 -1.95 -15.45
C ALA A 119 -6.06 -1.37 -14.22
N LEU A 120 -5.59 -0.26 -13.65
CA LEU A 120 -6.25 0.43 -12.55
C LEU A 120 -7.57 1.08 -12.97
N LEU A 121 -7.67 1.58 -14.20
CA LEU A 121 -8.93 2.10 -14.75
C LEU A 121 -9.97 0.98 -14.92
N ASN A 122 -9.54 -0.24 -15.33
CA ASN A 122 -10.41 -1.41 -15.36
C ASN A 122 -10.94 -1.75 -13.97
N PHE A 123 -10.10 -1.68 -12.93
CA PHE A 123 -10.53 -1.85 -11.54
C PHE A 123 -11.61 -0.83 -11.16
N GLN A 124 -11.37 0.47 -11.36
CA GLN A 124 -12.34 1.53 -11.06
C GLN A 124 -13.69 1.28 -11.78
N THR A 125 -13.62 0.87 -13.04
CA THR A 125 -14.80 0.60 -13.87
C THR A 125 -15.57 -0.61 -13.34
N ALA A 126 -14.88 -1.68 -12.92
CA ALA A 126 -15.53 -2.84 -12.30
C ALA A 126 -16.22 -2.47 -10.98
N ILE A 127 -15.56 -1.69 -10.12
CA ILE A 127 -16.13 -1.24 -8.83
C ILE A 127 -17.38 -0.39 -9.06
N THR A 128 -17.34 0.61 -9.96
CA THR A 128 -18.53 1.44 -10.25
C THR A 128 -19.67 0.62 -10.86
N SER A 129 -19.34 -0.35 -11.72
CA SER A 129 -20.33 -1.25 -12.31
C SER A 129 -21.03 -2.15 -11.27
N LEU A 130 -20.28 -2.70 -10.31
CA LEU A 130 -20.82 -3.57 -9.26
C LEU A 130 -21.60 -2.79 -8.21
N THR A 131 -21.08 -1.67 -7.73
CA THR A 131 -21.69 -0.87 -6.67
C THR A 131 -22.83 0.03 -7.15
N GLY A 132 -22.93 0.28 -8.47
CA GLY A 132 -23.85 1.23 -9.06
C GLY A 132 -23.44 2.70 -8.84
N MET A 133 -22.33 2.96 -8.19
CA MET A 133 -21.84 4.31 -7.90
C MET A 133 -21.27 4.99 -9.16
N GLU A 134 -21.22 6.33 -9.12
CA GLU A 134 -20.79 7.13 -10.28
C GLU A 134 -19.27 7.16 -10.47
N ILE A 135 -18.49 7.14 -9.37
CA ILE A 135 -17.04 7.23 -9.39
C ILE A 135 -16.42 6.34 -8.31
N SER A 136 -15.26 5.76 -8.60
CA SER A 136 -14.44 4.97 -7.65
C SER A 136 -13.01 5.45 -7.67
N ASN A 137 -12.29 5.25 -6.55
CA ASN A 137 -10.83 5.33 -6.53
C ASN A 137 -10.19 4.05 -7.12
N CYS A 138 -8.86 4.09 -7.32
CA CYS A 138 -8.15 2.95 -7.91
C CYS A 138 -7.57 1.96 -6.89
N SER A 139 -7.69 2.19 -5.62
CA SER A 139 -7.62 1.27 -4.46
C SER A 139 -7.45 2.02 -3.13
N LEU A 140 -7.79 1.32 -2.06
CA LEU A 140 -7.41 1.59 -0.68
C LEU A 140 -6.62 0.39 -0.13
N LEU A 141 -6.34 0.35 1.18
CA LEU A 141 -5.46 -0.64 1.75
C LEU A 141 -6.17 -1.98 2.04
N ASP A 142 -7.33 -1.93 2.70
CA ASP A 142 -8.20 -3.08 3.01
C ASP A 142 -9.62 -2.61 3.32
N GLU A 143 -10.51 -3.54 3.68
CA GLU A 143 -11.93 -3.26 3.94
C GLU A 143 -12.14 -2.33 5.14
N SER A 144 -11.54 -2.64 6.29
CA SER A 144 -11.76 -1.86 7.51
C SER A 144 -11.17 -0.46 7.41
N THR A 145 -10.01 -0.30 6.78
CA THR A 145 -9.45 1.03 6.49
C THR A 145 -10.31 1.81 5.50
N ALA A 146 -10.92 1.14 4.51
CA ALA A 146 -11.84 1.78 3.59
C ALA A 146 -13.10 2.31 4.29
N ALA A 147 -13.64 1.56 5.26
CA ALA A 147 -14.76 2.00 6.09
C ALA A 147 -14.38 3.23 6.95
N ALA A 148 -13.18 3.24 7.53
CA ALA A 148 -12.69 4.38 8.31
C ALA A 148 -12.43 5.62 7.43
N GLU A 149 -11.93 5.45 6.21
CA GLU A 149 -11.79 6.54 5.25
C GLU A 149 -13.17 7.12 4.87
N ALA A 150 -14.20 6.27 4.69
CA ALA A 150 -15.57 6.72 4.44
C ALA A 150 -16.14 7.50 5.63
N MET A 151 -15.92 7.05 6.87
CA MET A 151 -16.28 7.78 8.10
C MET A 151 -15.70 9.20 8.08
N LEU A 152 -14.40 9.33 7.84
CA LEU A 152 -13.72 10.64 7.82
C LEU A 152 -14.18 11.50 6.63
N MET A 153 -14.48 10.87 5.49
CA MET A 153 -15.04 11.56 4.33
C MET A 153 -16.43 12.13 4.65
N MET A 154 -17.34 11.36 5.26
CA MET A 154 -18.66 11.85 5.71
C MET A 154 -18.52 12.97 6.75
N PHE A 155 -17.59 12.84 7.69
CA PHE A 155 -17.30 13.86 8.69
C PHE A 155 -16.82 15.17 8.06
N ALA A 156 -16.00 15.11 7.03
CA ALA A 156 -15.54 16.28 6.28
C ALA A 156 -16.63 16.91 5.40
N LEU A 157 -17.61 16.12 4.95
CA LEU A 157 -18.74 16.57 4.10
C LEU A 157 -19.90 17.21 4.88
N ARG A 158 -19.82 17.28 6.21
CA ARG A 158 -20.86 17.92 7.03
C ARG A 158 -21.15 19.34 6.57
N SER A 159 -22.44 19.70 6.55
CA SER A 159 -22.84 21.08 6.26
C SER A 159 -22.32 22.06 7.32
N ARG A 160 -22.23 23.34 7.00
CA ARG A 160 -21.82 24.37 7.97
C ARG A 160 -22.72 24.42 9.19
N GLU A 161 -24.01 24.13 9.01
CA GLU A 161 -25.02 24.05 10.06
C GLU A 161 -24.75 22.85 10.97
N ALA A 162 -24.45 21.68 10.41
CA ALA A 162 -24.08 20.47 11.14
C ALA A 162 -22.81 20.66 11.98
N VAL A 163 -21.79 21.30 11.41
CA VAL A 163 -20.55 21.64 12.12
C VAL A 163 -20.82 22.60 13.29
N LYS A 164 -21.64 23.65 13.08
CA LYS A 164 -22.02 24.60 14.14
C LYS A 164 -22.86 23.96 15.25
N ALA A 165 -23.69 22.99 14.88
CA ALA A 165 -24.54 22.24 15.82
C ALA A 165 -23.73 21.17 16.59
N GLY A 166 -22.43 20.94 16.27
CA GLY A 166 -21.59 19.95 16.90
C GLY A 166 -21.98 18.51 16.55
N ARG A 167 -22.61 18.26 15.38
CA ARG A 167 -22.99 16.92 14.97
C ARG A 167 -21.72 16.08 14.77
N ASN A 168 -21.44 15.19 15.70
CA ASN A 168 -20.24 14.34 15.71
C ASN A 168 -20.53 12.87 15.98
N GLN A 169 -21.82 12.45 15.95
CA GLN A 169 -22.19 11.05 16.10
C GLN A 169 -22.21 10.33 14.76
N LEU A 170 -21.71 9.10 14.76
CA LEU A 170 -21.79 8.16 13.64
C LEU A 170 -22.56 6.92 14.08
N PHE A 171 -23.68 6.65 13.42
CA PHE A 171 -24.34 5.36 13.60
C PHE A 171 -23.54 4.24 12.93
N VAL A 172 -23.34 3.13 13.63
CA VAL A 172 -22.70 1.92 13.13
C VAL A 172 -23.59 0.73 13.44
N ASP A 173 -24.04 0.00 12.41
CA ASP A 173 -24.81 -1.21 12.60
C ASP A 173 -24.02 -2.23 13.44
N SER A 174 -24.63 -2.78 14.48
CA SER A 174 -24.02 -3.79 15.37
C SER A 174 -23.59 -5.06 14.63
N ASN A 175 -24.10 -5.29 13.42
CA ASN A 175 -23.80 -6.45 12.58
C ASN A 175 -22.68 -6.20 11.54
N ILE A 176 -21.71 -5.32 11.82
CA ILE A 176 -20.46 -5.22 11.05
C ILE A 176 -19.41 -6.20 11.58
N PHE A 177 -18.34 -6.44 10.81
CA PHE A 177 -17.23 -7.26 11.30
C PHE A 177 -16.52 -6.61 12.50
N PRO A 178 -16.12 -7.40 13.53
CA PRO A 178 -15.49 -6.87 14.74
C PRO A 178 -14.18 -6.12 14.45
N GLN A 179 -13.37 -6.58 13.48
CA GLN A 179 -12.14 -5.89 13.08
C GLN A 179 -12.43 -4.52 12.44
N THR A 180 -13.56 -4.37 11.78
CA THR A 180 -13.96 -3.09 11.21
C THR A 180 -14.43 -2.13 12.28
N LEU A 181 -15.24 -2.58 13.23
CA LEU A 181 -15.66 -1.77 14.37
C LEU A 181 -14.45 -1.30 15.19
N ASP A 182 -13.52 -2.20 15.47
CA ASP A 182 -12.31 -1.90 16.26
C ASP A 182 -11.43 -0.84 15.57
N LEU A 183 -11.28 -0.93 14.25
CA LEU A 183 -10.53 0.07 13.47
C LEU A 183 -11.29 1.41 13.40
N LEU A 184 -12.61 1.41 13.31
CA LEU A 184 -13.42 2.64 13.39
C LEU A 184 -13.21 3.35 14.73
N LEU A 185 -13.09 2.62 15.87
CA LEU A 185 -12.74 3.19 17.17
C LEU A 185 -11.37 3.88 17.14
N THR A 186 -10.34 3.24 16.57
CA THR A 186 -9.01 3.84 16.42
C THR A 186 -9.06 5.17 15.66
N ARG A 187 -9.84 5.22 14.57
CA ARG A 187 -9.88 6.36 13.65
C ARG A 187 -10.86 7.46 14.08
N SER A 188 -11.85 7.16 14.90
CA SER A 188 -12.84 8.13 15.42
C SER A 188 -12.32 8.97 16.58
N GLU A 189 -11.50 8.37 17.44
CA GLU A 189 -11.03 8.97 18.70
C GLU A 189 -10.30 10.32 18.50
N PRO A 190 -9.33 10.47 17.56
CA PRO A 190 -8.63 11.73 17.37
C PRO A 190 -9.52 12.90 16.93
N PHE A 191 -10.67 12.62 16.32
CA PHE A 191 -11.62 13.60 15.80
C PHE A 191 -12.79 13.87 16.75
N GLY A 192 -12.85 13.18 17.90
CA GLY A 192 -13.97 13.25 18.84
C GLY A 192 -15.28 12.78 18.22
N ILE A 193 -15.22 11.84 17.28
CA ILE A 193 -16.39 11.19 16.69
C ILE A 193 -16.88 10.14 17.69
N GLU A 194 -18.17 10.23 18.05
CA GLU A 194 -18.86 9.28 18.91
C GLU A 194 -19.53 8.21 18.05
N LEU A 195 -19.13 6.94 18.25
CA LEU A 195 -19.76 5.81 17.55
C LEU A 195 -20.99 5.34 18.34
N ILE A 196 -22.15 5.36 17.71
CA ILE A 196 -23.39 4.80 18.23
C ILE A 196 -23.58 3.43 17.57
N VAL A 197 -23.29 2.36 18.32
CA VAL A 197 -23.39 0.98 17.84
C VAL A 197 -24.73 0.41 18.28
N ASP A 198 -25.62 0.16 17.31
CA ASP A 198 -26.97 -0.34 17.59
C ASP A 198 -27.51 -1.15 16.40
N ASP A 199 -28.67 -1.80 16.55
CA ASP A 199 -29.36 -2.48 15.46
C ASP A 199 -30.06 -1.45 14.55
N PHE A 200 -29.77 -1.49 13.25
CA PHE A 200 -30.37 -0.56 12.27
C PHE A 200 -31.89 -0.61 12.23
N ALA A 201 -32.50 -1.78 12.53
CA ALA A 201 -33.96 -1.97 12.47
C ALA A 201 -34.69 -1.35 13.67
N GLU A 202 -34.00 -1.09 14.78
CA GLU A 202 -34.58 -0.51 15.99
C GLU A 202 -34.13 0.93 16.22
N TYR A 203 -33.13 1.41 15.46
CA TYR A 203 -32.52 2.72 15.64
C TYR A 203 -33.40 3.86 15.16
N THR A 204 -33.44 4.93 15.92
CA THR A 204 -34.14 6.19 15.56
C THR A 204 -33.12 7.33 15.58
N PHE A 205 -32.99 8.05 14.47
CA PHE A 205 -32.04 9.15 14.34
C PHE A 205 -32.39 10.32 15.29
N SER A 206 -31.38 10.73 16.08
CA SER A 206 -31.52 11.82 17.05
C SER A 206 -31.34 13.21 16.42
N GLY A 207 -30.72 13.25 15.21
CA GLY A 207 -30.33 14.48 14.53
C GLY A 207 -28.93 14.99 14.94
N GLN A 208 -28.18 14.21 15.74
CA GLN A 208 -26.78 14.49 16.07
C GLN A 208 -25.83 13.70 15.16
N GLU A 209 -26.33 12.74 14.44
CA GLU A 209 -25.57 11.91 13.51
C GLU A 209 -25.21 12.70 12.23
N PHE A 210 -23.98 12.51 11.77
CA PHE A 210 -23.54 13.03 10.46
C PHE A 210 -23.53 11.95 9.40
N GLY A 211 -23.47 10.67 9.81
CA GLY A 211 -23.37 9.52 8.92
C GLY A 211 -23.83 8.25 9.58
N ALA A 212 -24.07 7.24 8.77
CA ALA A 212 -24.41 5.87 9.16
C ALA A 212 -23.58 4.88 8.34
N ILE A 213 -23.15 3.77 8.98
CA ILE A 213 -22.43 2.67 8.33
C ILE A 213 -23.21 1.38 8.55
N VAL A 214 -23.49 0.67 7.46
CA VAL A 214 -24.10 -0.67 7.45
C VAL A 214 -23.25 -1.63 6.62
N GLN A 215 -23.35 -2.94 6.92
CA GLN A 215 -22.61 -3.98 6.16
C GLN A 215 -23.57 -4.81 5.30
N TYR A 216 -23.18 -5.10 4.05
CA TYR A 216 -24.04 -5.74 3.05
C TYR A 216 -23.29 -6.80 2.23
N PRO A 217 -23.53 -8.13 2.45
CA PRO A 217 -24.30 -8.73 3.54
C PRO A 217 -23.74 -8.41 4.94
N ALA A 218 -24.57 -8.45 5.97
CA ALA A 218 -24.18 -8.24 7.36
C ALA A 218 -23.20 -9.33 7.84
N SER A 219 -22.48 -9.08 8.94
CA SER A 219 -21.48 -10.02 9.45
C SER A 219 -22.01 -11.38 9.86
N ASP A 220 -23.30 -11.46 10.20
CA ASP A 220 -24.03 -12.70 10.53
C ASP A 220 -24.69 -13.35 9.31
N GLY A 221 -24.39 -12.86 8.12
CA GLY A 221 -24.89 -13.41 6.86
C GLY A 221 -26.23 -12.81 6.37
N ALA A 222 -26.90 -11.98 7.17
CA ALA A 222 -28.16 -11.39 6.79
C ALA A 222 -28.03 -10.51 5.54
N VAL A 223 -28.97 -10.65 4.61
CA VAL A 223 -29.18 -9.70 3.52
C VAL A 223 -30.38 -8.85 3.86
N ASN A 224 -30.11 -7.64 4.35
CA ASN A 224 -31.12 -6.71 4.80
C ASN A 224 -31.56 -5.75 3.68
N ASP A 225 -32.80 -5.29 3.74
CA ASP A 225 -33.31 -4.21 2.90
C ASP A 225 -33.09 -2.87 3.61
N TYR A 226 -32.13 -2.10 3.13
CA TYR A 226 -31.76 -0.82 3.73
C TYR A 226 -32.44 0.39 3.08
N GLU A 227 -33.45 0.20 2.18
CA GLU A 227 -34.04 1.29 1.43
C GLU A 227 -34.79 2.28 2.35
N ASP A 228 -35.65 1.78 3.28
CA ASP A 228 -36.36 2.61 4.23
C ASP A 228 -35.42 3.27 5.26
N PHE A 229 -34.47 2.53 5.78
CA PHE A 229 -33.46 3.07 6.70
C PHE A 229 -32.67 4.23 6.06
N THR A 230 -32.26 4.06 4.81
CA THR A 230 -31.51 5.08 4.06
C THR A 230 -32.39 6.31 3.80
N ALA A 231 -33.65 6.12 3.44
CA ALA A 231 -34.59 7.23 3.24
C ALA A 231 -34.82 8.04 4.53
N GLU A 232 -34.91 7.37 5.68
CA GLU A 232 -35.03 8.01 6.98
C GLU A 232 -33.75 8.76 7.36
N ALA A 233 -32.58 8.13 7.18
CA ALA A 233 -31.28 8.78 7.40
C ALA A 233 -31.14 10.08 6.59
N HIS A 234 -31.48 10.04 5.31
CA HIS A 234 -31.47 11.21 4.44
C HIS A 234 -32.47 12.30 4.88
N ALA A 235 -33.63 11.93 5.39
CA ALA A 235 -34.59 12.90 5.95
C ALA A 235 -34.03 13.67 7.15
N HIS A 236 -33.07 13.08 7.88
CA HIS A 236 -32.33 13.72 8.99
C HIS A 236 -31.00 14.36 8.56
N GLY A 237 -30.69 14.32 7.25
CA GLY A 237 -29.44 14.86 6.69
C GLY A 237 -28.20 14.01 7.03
N VAL A 238 -28.41 12.72 7.24
CA VAL A 238 -27.40 11.71 7.54
C VAL A 238 -27.01 10.98 6.27
N MET A 239 -25.71 10.90 5.94
CA MET A 239 -25.20 10.13 4.80
C MET A 239 -25.08 8.64 5.18
N VAL A 240 -25.29 7.74 4.20
CA VAL A 240 -25.21 6.30 4.42
C VAL A 240 -24.06 5.67 3.64
N THR A 241 -23.18 4.95 4.33
CA THR A 241 -22.10 4.13 3.76
C THR A 241 -22.45 2.65 3.87
N ALA A 242 -22.36 1.94 2.74
CA ALA A 242 -22.44 0.49 2.68
C ALA A 242 -21.03 -0.14 2.65
N ILE A 243 -20.72 -1.00 3.61
CA ILE A 243 -19.57 -1.93 3.49
C ILE A 243 -20.07 -3.14 2.70
N ALA A 244 -19.72 -3.26 1.43
CA ALA A 244 -20.35 -4.23 0.53
C ALA A 244 -19.37 -5.27 -0.02
N ASP A 245 -19.75 -6.55 0.06
CA ASP A 245 -19.03 -7.64 -0.60
C ASP A 245 -19.32 -7.63 -2.12
N LEU A 246 -18.28 -7.38 -2.91
CA LEU A 246 -18.42 -7.24 -4.37
C LEU A 246 -18.93 -8.49 -5.08
N LEU A 247 -18.61 -9.69 -4.59
CA LEU A 247 -19.12 -10.91 -5.22
C LEU A 247 -20.62 -11.05 -5.04
N SER A 248 -21.14 -10.69 -3.87
CA SER A 248 -22.58 -10.69 -3.58
C SER A 248 -23.35 -9.75 -4.53
N LEU A 249 -22.74 -8.61 -4.89
CA LEU A 249 -23.32 -7.60 -5.78
C LEU A 249 -23.52 -8.10 -7.23
N ALA A 250 -22.97 -9.25 -7.58
CA ALA A 250 -23.30 -9.89 -8.86
C ALA A 250 -24.77 -10.42 -8.89
N LEU A 251 -25.37 -10.66 -7.70
CA LEU A 251 -26.74 -11.19 -7.54
C LEU A 251 -27.66 -10.25 -6.74
N LEU A 252 -27.11 -9.46 -5.83
CA LEU A 252 -27.87 -8.58 -4.93
C LEU A 252 -27.99 -7.15 -5.47
N LYS A 253 -29.09 -6.48 -5.12
CA LYS A 253 -29.35 -5.06 -5.43
C LYS A 253 -28.17 -4.19 -5.04
N ALA A 254 -27.69 -3.35 -5.95
CA ALA A 254 -26.49 -2.56 -5.71
C ALA A 254 -26.71 -1.47 -4.64
N PRO A 255 -25.68 -1.10 -3.85
CA PRO A 255 -25.81 -0.05 -2.83
C PRO A 255 -26.38 1.27 -3.35
N ALA A 256 -25.98 1.72 -4.52
CA ALA A 256 -26.53 2.94 -5.13
C ALA A 256 -28.03 2.83 -5.45
N GLU A 257 -28.55 1.63 -5.73
CA GLU A 257 -29.96 1.40 -6.09
C GLU A 257 -30.91 1.50 -4.90
N TRP A 258 -30.42 1.28 -3.67
CA TRP A 258 -31.20 1.50 -2.46
C TRP A 258 -30.82 2.79 -1.71
N GLY A 259 -29.99 3.65 -2.36
CA GLY A 259 -29.78 5.03 -1.94
C GLY A 259 -28.48 5.32 -1.19
N ALA A 260 -27.60 4.33 -0.94
CA ALA A 260 -26.32 4.59 -0.30
C ALA A 260 -25.54 5.73 -0.97
N ASP A 261 -24.87 6.53 -0.18
CA ASP A 261 -24.05 7.66 -0.67
C ASP A 261 -22.64 7.23 -1.01
N ILE A 262 -22.11 6.25 -0.24
CA ILE A 262 -20.78 5.70 -0.36
C ILE A 262 -20.86 4.18 -0.29
N ALA A 263 -20.07 3.49 -1.10
CA ALA A 263 -19.84 2.05 -1.00
C ALA A 263 -18.35 1.79 -0.81
N VAL A 264 -18.01 0.99 0.19
CA VAL A 264 -16.64 0.58 0.52
C VAL A 264 -16.58 -0.93 0.72
N GLY A 265 -15.39 -1.50 0.74
CA GLY A 265 -15.21 -2.93 1.05
C GLY A 265 -13.85 -3.46 0.63
N GLY A 266 -13.68 -4.77 0.80
CA GLY A 266 -12.54 -5.53 0.31
C GLY A 266 -12.77 -6.09 -1.09
N THR A 267 -11.69 -6.37 -1.81
CA THR A 267 -11.74 -6.97 -3.14
C THR A 267 -11.11 -8.36 -3.20
N GLN A 268 -10.72 -8.92 -2.06
CA GLN A 268 -9.97 -10.18 -1.95
C GLN A 268 -10.64 -11.33 -2.73
N ARG A 269 -11.97 -11.45 -2.69
CA ARG A 269 -12.74 -12.50 -3.38
C ARG A 269 -12.62 -12.46 -4.90
N LEU A 270 -12.23 -11.33 -5.48
CA LEU A 270 -12.13 -11.15 -6.94
C LEU A 270 -10.71 -11.42 -7.43
N GLY A 271 -10.21 -12.64 -7.21
CA GLY A 271 -8.95 -13.12 -7.77
C GLY A 271 -7.68 -12.71 -6.99
N CYS A 272 -7.78 -12.44 -5.69
CA CYS A 272 -6.61 -12.27 -4.82
C CYS A 272 -6.47 -13.45 -3.86
N PRO A 273 -5.26 -13.97 -3.62
CA PRO A 273 -5.05 -15.01 -2.61
C PRO A 273 -5.52 -14.54 -1.23
N MET A 274 -5.91 -15.48 -0.36
CA MET A 274 -6.29 -15.20 1.02
C MET A 274 -5.11 -14.67 1.85
N GLY A 275 -3.90 -15.24 1.62
CA GLY A 275 -2.62 -14.69 2.04
C GLY A 275 -2.47 -14.40 3.52
N PHE A 276 -3.11 -15.18 4.39
CA PHE A 276 -3.13 -14.95 5.84
C PHE A 276 -3.62 -13.52 6.22
N GLY A 277 -4.55 -12.99 5.41
CA GLY A 277 -5.17 -11.68 5.63
C GLY A 277 -4.73 -10.55 4.69
N GLY A 278 -3.76 -10.82 3.83
CA GLY A 278 -3.33 -9.83 2.85
C GLY A 278 -1.99 -10.14 2.20
N PRO A 279 -1.67 -9.36 1.12
CA PRO A 279 -2.31 -8.10 0.73
C PRO A 279 -3.66 -8.27 0.04
N SER A 280 -4.54 -7.30 0.25
CA SER A 280 -5.77 -7.12 -0.54
C SER A 280 -5.90 -5.66 -0.96
N ALA A 281 -6.81 -5.35 -1.88
CA ALA A 281 -7.17 -3.98 -2.18
C ALA A 281 -8.53 -3.66 -1.53
N GLY A 282 -8.60 -2.55 -0.80
CA GLY A 282 -9.87 -1.94 -0.44
C GLY A 282 -10.38 -1.06 -1.59
N TYR A 283 -11.65 -0.71 -1.59
CA TYR A 283 -12.23 0.24 -2.53
C TYR A 283 -13.12 1.26 -1.82
N LEU A 284 -13.27 2.42 -2.45
CA LEU A 284 -14.28 3.41 -2.12
C LEU A 284 -14.90 3.95 -3.40
N ALA A 285 -16.23 3.85 -3.49
CA ALA A 285 -17.00 4.39 -4.59
C ALA A 285 -18.11 5.29 -4.06
N THR A 286 -18.45 6.35 -4.82
CA THR A 286 -19.42 7.36 -4.35
C THR A 286 -20.07 8.11 -5.52
N LYS A 287 -20.94 9.08 -5.19
CA LYS A 287 -21.54 10.02 -6.13
C LYS A 287 -20.49 11.00 -6.67
N ASP A 288 -20.60 11.43 -7.91
CA ASP A 288 -19.67 12.38 -8.55
C ASP A 288 -19.57 13.72 -7.78
N ALA A 289 -20.64 14.11 -7.15
CA ALA A 289 -20.69 15.32 -6.31
C ALA A 289 -19.64 15.33 -5.18
N PHE A 290 -19.19 14.16 -4.71
CA PHE A 290 -18.27 14.03 -3.58
C PHE A 290 -16.81 13.75 -4.00
N LYS A 291 -16.52 13.66 -5.28
CA LYS A 291 -15.20 13.29 -5.83
C LYS A 291 -14.00 14.09 -5.27
N ARG A 292 -14.23 15.33 -4.86
CA ARG A 292 -13.16 16.17 -4.29
C ARG A 292 -12.80 15.84 -2.84
N ASN A 293 -13.61 15.03 -2.17
CA ASN A 293 -13.39 14.59 -0.80
C ASN A 293 -12.99 13.11 -0.72
N MET A 294 -12.95 12.40 -1.85
CA MET A 294 -12.57 10.99 -1.88
C MET A 294 -11.12 10.80 -1.42
N PRO A 295 -10.84 9.81 -0.57
CA PRO A 295 -9.48 9.35 -0.31
C PRO A 295 -8.93 8.52 -1.46
N GLY A 296 -7.62 8.34 -1.47
CA GLY A 296 -6.93 7.50 -2.45
C GLY A 296 -6.82 8.12 -3.84
N ARG A 297 -6.16 7.42 -4.74
CA ARG A 297 -5.88 7.89 -6.08
C ARG A 297 -7.03 7.62 -7.02
N ILE A 298 -7.16 8.45 -8.05
CA ILE A 298 -8.16 8.32 -9.12
C ILE A 298 -7.43 8.34 -10.45
N ILE A 299 -7.67 7.36 -11.30
CA ILE A 299 -7.19 7.33 -12.67
C ILE A 299 -8.24 7.97 -13.58
N GLY A 300 -7.78 8.82 -14.48
CA GLY A 300 -8.64 9.49 -15.44
C GLY A 300 -8.02 9.54 -16.83
N VAL A 301 -8.89 9.84 -17.78
CA VAL A 301 -8.54 9.99 -19.19
C VAL A 301 -8.17 11.43 -19.49
N SER A 302 -7.11 11.62 -20.29
CA SER A 302 -6.69 12.90 -20.85
C SER A 302 -6.28 12.72 -22.31
N VAL A 303 -5.58 13.71 -22.84
CA VAL A 303 -4.93 13.66 -24.15
C VAL A 303 -3.45 14.02 -24.03
N ASP A 304 -2.63 13.49 -24.93
CA ASP A 304 -1.25 13.93 -25.07
C ASP A 304 -1.14 15.19 -25.97
N ARG A 305 0.06 15.76 -26.10
CA ARG A 305 0.29 16.93 -26.96
C ARG A 305 -0.05 16.71 -28.44
N LEU A 306 -0.14 15.47 -28.89
CA LEU A 306 -0.50 15.08 -30.24
C LEU A 306 -2.02 14.87 -30.40
N GLY A 307 -2.80 15.01 -29.34
CA GLY A 307 -4.24 14.78 -29.29
C GLY A 307 -4.65 13.30 -29.15
N ASN A 308 -3.70 12.40 -28.91
CA ASN A 308 -4.01 11.00 -28.65
C ASN A 308 -4.54 10.82 -27.24
N LYS A 309 -5.42 9.82 -27.05
CA LYS A 309 -5.92 9.43 -25.74
C LYS A 309 -4.78 8.98 -24.83
N ALA A 310 -4.73 9.51 -23.61
CA ALA A 310 -3.74 9.19 -22.60
C ALA A 310 -4.38 9.03 -21.23
N LEU A 311 -3.78 8.22 -20.37
CA LEU A 311 -4.24 7.99 -18.98
C LEU A 311 -3.31 8.68 -17.99
N ARG A 312 -3.88 9.11 -16.87
CA ARG A 312 -3.13 9.80 -15.81
C ARG A 312 -3.79 9.66 -14.45
N MET A 313 -3.06 9.97 -13.38
CA MET A 313 -3.67 10.21 -12.07
C MET A 313 -4.37 11.58 -12.08
N SER A 314 -5.64 11.59 -11.68
CA SER A 314 -6.50 12.79 -11.71
C SER A 314 -6.79 13.32 -10.32
N LEU A 315 -7.16 14.61 -10.24
CA LEU A 315 -7.55 15.30 -9.00
C LEU A 315 -6.48 15.20 -7.89
N GLN A 316 -5.19 15.22 -8.23
CA GLN A 316 -4.07 15.08 -7.30
C GLN A 316 -4.02 16.18 -6.23
N MET A 317 -4.70 17.31 -6.46
CA MET A 317 -4.80 18.42 -5.49
C MET A 317 -5.42 18.02 -4.13
N ARG A 318 -6.01 16.82 -4.00
CA ARG A 318 -6.55 16.29 -2.74
C ARG A 318 -5.49 15.55 -1.92
N GLU A 319 -4.39 15.10 -2.56
CA GLU A 319 -3.44 14.15 -2.02
C GLU A 319 -2.40 14.81 -1.10
N GLN A 320 -1.81 13.99 -0.23
CA GLN A 320 -0.90 14.43 0.84
C GLN A 320 0.38 15.10 0.32
N HIS A 321 0.91 14.71 -0.84
CA HIS A 321 2.12 15.32 -1.41
C HIS A 321 1.91 16.79 -1.87
N ILE A 322 0.64 17.21 -2.02
CA ILE A 322 0.29 18.60 -2.37
C ILE A 322 -0.34 19.32 -1.18
N LYS A 323 -1.33 18.74 -0.52
CA LYS A 323 -2.12 19.38 0.55
C LYS A 323 -1.57 19.21 1.96
N ARG A 324 -0.61 18.27 2.16
CA ARG A 324 0.00 18.02 3.48
C ARG A 324 -1.07 17.76 4.55
N GLU A 325 -1.10 18.52 5.63
CA GLU A 325 -2.09 18.41 6.73
C GLU A 325 -3.55 18.65 6.31
N ARG A 326 -3.79 19.17 5.11
CA ARG A 326 -5.13 19.44 4.57
C ARG A 326 -5.56 18.41 3.54
N ALA A 327 -4.80 17.31 3.39
CA ALA A 327 -5.14 16.24 2.48
C ALA A 327 -6.40 15.49 2.92
N THR A 328 -7.05 14.82 1.98
CA THR A 328 -8.23 14.00 2.27
C THR A 328 -7.88 12.72 3.04
N SER A 329 -6.63 12.27 2.94
CA SER A 329 -6.08 11.10 3.62
C SER A 329 -4.55 11.18 3.66
N ASN A 330 -3.90 10.41 4.53
CA ASN A 330 -2.45 10.25 4.54
C ASN A 330 -1.95 9.18 3.56
N ILE A 331 -2.82 8.45 2.87
CA ILE A 331 -2.45 7.35 1.97
C ILE A 331 -1.50 7.85 0.88
N CYS A 332 -0.31 7.25 0.82
CA CYS A 332 0.68 7.48 -0.24
C CYS A 332 0.70 6.28 -1.21
N THR A 333 0.87 5.08 -0.65
CA THR A 333 0.93 3.81 -1.38
C THR A 333 -0.34 3.02 -1.08
N ALA A 334 -1.09 2.67 -2.11
CA ALA A 334 -2.28 1.82 -2.04
C ALA A 334 -1.96 0.40 -2.55
N SER A 335 -2.94 -0.52 -2.57
CA SER A 335 -2.74 -1.91 -3.02
C SER A 335 -2.92 -2.05 -4.55
N ALA A 336 -2.09 -1.36 -5.32
CA ALA A 336 -2.24 -1.23 -6.78
C ALA A 336 -2.07 -2.54 -7.55
N LEU A 337 -1.12 -3.40 -7.15
CA LEU A 337 -0.94 -4.72 -7.79
C LEU A 337 -2.19 -5.59 -7.61
N MET A 338 -2.75 -5.62 -6.39
CA MET A 338 -3.98 -6.36 -6.12
C MET A 338 -5.17 -5.77 -6.90
N ALA A 339 -5.29 -4.44 -6.96
CA ALA A 339 -6.32 -3.79 -7.77
C ALA A 339 -6.19 -4.15 -9.27
N SER A 340 -4.97 -4.22 -9.80
CA SER A 340 -4.72 -4.69 -11.18
C SER A 340 -5.14 -6.14 -11.38
N MET A 341 -4.84 -7.03 -10.42
CA MET A 341 -5.28 -8.44 -10.46
C MET A 341 -6.80 -8.55 -10.46
N VAL A 342 -7.49 -7.79 -9.61
CA VAL A 342 -8.96 -7.71 -9.58
C VAL A 342 -9.52 -7.21 -10.91
N GLY A 343 -8.92 -6.16 -11.49
CA GLY A 343 -9.27 -5.67 -12.81
C GLY A 343 -9.19 -6.76 -13.88
N PHE A 344 -8.08 -7.51 -13.92
CA PHE A 344 -7.91 -8.64 -14.84
C PHE A 344 -8.82 -9.83 -14.54
N TYR A 345 -9.11 -10.10 -13.27
CA TYR A 345 -10.10 -11.11 -12.88
C TYR A 345 -11.48 -10.78 -13.47
N CYS A 346 -11.91 -9.53 -13.32
CA CYS A 346 -13.18 -9.06 -13.90
C CYS A 346 -13.17 -9.10 -15.44
N VAL A 347 -12.06 -8.72 -16.07
CA VAL A 347 -11.88 -8.81 -17.54
C VAL A 347 -11.99 -10.24 -18.03
N TYR A 348 -11.38 -11.19 -17.31
CA TYR A 348 -11.39 -12.60 -17.69
C TYR A 348 -12.74 -13.29 -17.50
N ASN A 349 -13.37 -13.03 -16.35
CA ASN A 349 -14.65 -13.65 -15.98
C ASN A 349 -15.86 -12.96 -16.62
N GLY A 350 -15.84 -11.63 -16.76
CA GLY A 350 -16.98 -10.82 -17.19
C GLY A 350 -18.22 -11.02 -16.30
N ALA A 351 -19.35 -10.48 -16.71
CA ALA A 351 -20.59 -10.57 -15.94
C ALA A 351 -21.02 -12.01 -15.62
N GLU A 352 -21.04 -12.86 -16.64
CA GLU A 352 -21.48 -14.26 -16.50
C GLU A 352 -20.59 -15.09 -15.57
N GLY A 353 -19.26 -14.84 -15.61
CA GLY A 353 -18.31 -15.54 -14.75
C GLY A 353 -18.52 -15.16 -13.28
N LEU A 354 -18.65 -13.85 -12.99
CA LEU A 354 -18.93 -13.38 -11.63
C LEU A 354 -20.28 -13.89 -11.11
N GLN A 355 -21.33 -13.86 -11.94
CA GLN A 355 -22.63 -14.39 -11.57
C GLN A 355 -22.58 -15.91 -11.29
N ARG A 356 -21.79 -16.68 -12.05
CA ARG A 356 -21.59 -18.13 -11.75
C ARG A 356 -20.86 -18.31 -10.44
N ALA A 357 -19.78 -17.56 -10.18
CA ALA A 357 -19.04 -17.63 -8.92
C ALA A 357 -19.94 -17.32 -7.71
N ALA A 358 -20.69 -16.22 -7.79
CA ALA A 358 -21.64 -15.80 -6.76
C ALA A 358 -22.76 -16.86 -6.55
N MET A 359 -23.30 -17.40 -7.65
CA MET A 359 -24.35 -18.42 -7.58
C MET A 359 -23.83 -19.74 -6.98
N THR A 360 -22.59 -20.10 -7.24
CA THR A 360 -21.97 -21.29 -6.62
C THR A 360 -21.92 -21.17 -5.10
N ALA A 361 -21.43 -20.03 -4.58
CA ALA A 361 -21.40 -19.77 -3.15
C ALA A 361 -22.82 -19.74 -2.54
N HIS A 362 -23.75 -19.06 -3.21
CA HIS A 362 -25.14 -18.95 -2.74
C HIS A 362 -25.86 -20.31 -2.71
N LEU A 363 -25.79 -21.12 -3.78
CA LEU A 363 -26.43 -22.43 -3.83
C LEU A 363 -25.83 -23.43 -2.82
N ALA A 364 -24.55 -23.31 -2.52
CA ALA A 364 -23.93 -24.08 -1.44
C ALA A 364 -24.56 -23.74 -0.08
N ALA A 365 -24.73 -22.45 0.23
CA ALA A 365 -25.40 -21.98 1.44
C ALA A 365 -26.88 -22.42 1.48
N VAL A 366 -27.62 -22.24 0.40
CA VAL A 366 -29.02 -22.70 0.29
C VAL A 366 -29.16 -24.19 0.53
N THR A 367 -28.24 -24.97 -0.03
CA THR A 367 -28.23 -26.45 0.12
C THR A 367 -27.99 -26.85 1.58
N ALA A 368 -26.95 -26.28 2.18
CA ALA A 368 -26.61 -26.56 3.58
C ALA A 368 -27.74 -26.10 4.51
N GLY A 369 -28.24 -24.87 4.33
CA GLY A 369 -29.32 -24.30 5.13
C GLY A 369 -30.59 -25.18 5.15
N LYS A 370 -31.08 -25.59 3.98
CA LYS A 370 -32.22 -26.50 3.86
C LYS A 370 -31.97 -27.85 4.54
N ALA A 371 -30.77 -28.39 4.45
CA ALA A 371 -30.43 -29.66 5.09
C ALA A 371 -30.36 -29.53 6.62
N LEU A 372 -29.82 -28.41 7.14
CA LEU A 372 -29.75 -28.10 8.56
C LEU A 372 -31.13 -27.89 9.17
N GLU A 373 -32.00 -27.09 8.52
CA GLU A 373 -33.40 -26.91 8.95
C GLU A 373 -34.18 -28.24 8.95
N ALA A 374 -34.00 -29.07 7.93
CA ALA A 374 -34.62 -30.39 7.86
C ALA A 374 -34.13 -31.35 8.97
N MET A 375 -32.99 -31.11 9.58
CA MET A 375 -32.48 -31.80 10.76
C MET A 375 -32.99 -31.22 12.08
N GLY A 376 -33.60 -30.03 12.06
CA GLY A 376 -34.13 -29.31 13.21
C GLY A 376 -33.23 -28.22 13.79
N TYR A 377 -32.19 -27.82 13.07
CA TYR A 377 -31.44 -26.59 13.42
C TYR A 377 -32.21 -25.35 13.05
N THR A 378 -32.02 -24.28 13.79
CA THR A 378 -32.57 -22.96 13.50
C THR A 378 -31.52 -22.10 12.78
N LEU A 379 -31.89 -21.55 11.64
CA LEU A 379 -31.09 -20.47 11.00
C LEU A 379 -31.61 -19.12 11.50
N ARG A 380 -30.70 -18.25 11.89
CA ARG A 380 -31.06 -16.90 12.38
C ARG A 380 -31.78 -16.06 11.31
N HIS A 381 -31.29 -16.15 10.06
CA HIS A 381 -31.81 -15.36 8.96
C HIS A 381 -32.37 -16.25 7.84
N LYS A 382 -33.43 -15.77 7.20
CA LYS A 382 -34.04 -16.42 6.02
C LYS A 382 -33.44 -15.88 4.72
N ASN A 383 -33.06 -14.59 4.73
CA ASN A 383 -32.43 -13.93 3.62
C ASN A 383 -30.93 -13.88 3.88
N PHE A 384 -30.15 -14.61 3.10
CA PHE A 384 -28.70 -14.69 3.19
C PHE A 384 -28.10 -14.81 1.79
N PHE A 385 -26.82 -14.51 1.67
CA PHE A 385 -26.09 -14.73 0.42
C PHE A 385 -25.30 -16.04 0.48
N ASP A 386 -24.19 -16.08 1.19
CA ASP A 386 -23.29 -17.23 1.27
C ASP A 386 -22.99 -17.68 2.71
N THR A 387 -23.43 -16.92 3.70
CA THR A 387 -23.12 -17.17 5.10
C THR A 387 -24.37 -17.54 5.86
N LEU A 388 -24.30 -18.64 6.60
CA LEU A 388 -25.34 -19.13 7.51
C LEU A 388 -24.93 -18.87 8.95
N ASP A 389 -25.85 -18.36 9.77
CA ASP A 389 -25.70 -18.25 11.21
C ASP A 389 -26.69 -19.26 11.87
N VAL A 390 -26.12 -20.33 12.45
CA VAL A 390 -26.83 -21.52 12.91
C VAL A 390 -26.84 -21.59 14.44
N GLU A 391 -28.01 -21.80 15.04
CA GLU A 391 -28.11 -22.11 16.47
C GLU A 391 -27.66 -23.56 16.72
N ALA A 392 -26.50 -23.70 17.36
CA ALA A 392 -25.89 -25.00 17.66
C ALA A 392 -24.86 -24.86 18.80
N GLU A 393 -24.64 -25.94 19.55
CA GLU A 393 -23.59 -26.01 20.56
C GLU A 393 -22.19 -25.91 19.88
N ALA A 394 -21.55 -24.75 19.96
CA ALA A 394 -20.35 -24.43 19.23
C ALA A 394 -19.19 -25.38 19.55
N SER A 395 -18.99 -25.75 20.81
CA SER A 395 -17.91 -26.65 21.26
C SER A 395 -18.02 -28.05 20.66
N VAL A 396 -19.23 -28.59 20.54
CA VAL A 396 -19.47 -29.91 19.94
C VAL A 396 -19.21 -29.88 18.44
N VAL A 397 -19.77 -28.89 17.75
CA VAL A 397 -19.56 -28.71 16.31
C VAL A 397 -18.08 -28.48 16.00
N GLN A 398 -17.40 -27.65 16.79
CA GLN A 398 -15.97 -27.33 16.62
C GLN A 398 -15.09 -28.60 16.75
N SER A 399 -15.33 -29.44 17.78
CA SER A 399 -14.56 -30.67 17.97
C SER A 399 -14.64 -31.58 16.74
N ILE A 400 -15.85 -31.79 16.21
CA ILE A 400 -16.09 -32.66 15.04
C ILE A 400 -15.50 -32.02 13.77
N ALA A 401 -15.64 -30.71 13.62
CA ALA A 401 -15.12 -29.99 12.45
C ALA A 401 -13.58 -30.07 12.39
N LEU A 402 -12.90 -29.86 13.51
CA LEU A 402 -11.43 -29.92 13.60
C LEU A 402 -10.90 -31.34 13.30
N GLU A 403 -11.59 -32.42 13.73
CA GLU A 403 -11.24 -33.78 13.38
C GLU A 403 -11.32 -34.04 11.87
N ARG A 404 -12.11 -33.24 11.14
CA ARG A 404 -12.29 -33.33 9.68
C ARG A 404 -11.49 -32.29 8.92
N GLU A 405 -10.58 -31.58 9.59
CA GLU A 405 -9.78 -30.51 9.02
C GLU A 405 -10.63 -29.37 8.39
N ILE A 406 -11.73 -28.98 9.07
CA ILE A 406 -12.64 -27.92 8.67
C ILE A 406 -12.70 -26.85 9.76
N ASN A 407 -12.70 -25.58 9.37
CA ASN A 407 -12.86 -24.43 10.26
C ASN A 407 -14.17 -23.71 9.98
N PHE A 408 -14.92 -23.39 11.06
CA PHE A 408 -16.04 -22.47 11.08
C PHE A 408 -15.73 -21.27 11.96
N TYR A 409 -16.57 -20.23 11.93
CA TYR A 409 -16.52 -19.15 12.89
C TYR A 409 -17.52 -19.38 14.04
N TYR A 410 -17.09 -19.13 15.27
CA TYR A 410 -17.87 -19.37 16.49
C TYR A 410 -18.04 -18.05 17.25
N PRO A 411 -19.09 -17.23 16.96
CA PRO A 411 -19.28 -15.94 17.61
C PRO A 411 -19.64 -16.05 19.09
N THR A 412 -20.37 -17.10 19.47
CA THR A 412 -20.80 -17.40 20.85
C THR A 412 -20.81 -18.91 21.06
N ASP A 413 -21.01 -19.35 22.31
CA ASP A 413 -21.05 -20.79 22.65
C ASP A 413 -22.25 -21.54 22.03
N ASP A 414 -23.29 -20.79 21.61
CA ASP A 414 -24.54 -21.34 21.03
C ASP A 414 -24.71 -21.02 19.55
N ARG A 415 -23.66 -20.52 18.88
CA ARG A 415 -23.75 -20.09 17.47
C ARG A 415 -22.57 -20.56 16.67
N VAL A 416 -22.86 -21.01 15.44
CA VAL A 416 -21.86 -21.38 14.42
C VAL A 416 -22.16 -20.64 13.13
N ARG A 417 -21.20 -19.90 12.60
CA ARG A 417 -21.29 -19.27 11.27
C ARG A 417 -20.47 -20.04 10.25
N ILE A 418 -21.06 -20.21 9.07
CA ILE A 418 -20.50 -21.00 7.96
C ILE A 418 -20.57 -20.16 6.72
N SER A 419 -19.43 -19.72 6.19
CA SER A 419 -19.35 -18.92 4.97
C SER A 419 -18.85 -19.77 3.80
N PHE A 420 -19.69 -19.94 2.80
CA PHE A 420 -19.36 -20.65 1.56
C PHE A 420 -18.71 -19.71 0.55
N ASP A 421 -18.06 -20.28 -0.46
CA ASP A 421 -17.29 -19.54 -1.46
C ASP A 421 -17.44 -20.15 -2.86
N GLU A 422 -16.83 -19.50 -3.86
CA GLU A 422 -16.92 -19.89 -5.26
C GLU A 422 -16.23 -21.23 -5.60
N VAL A 423 -15.36 -21.71 -4.71
CA VAL A 423 -14.65 -23.00 -4.88
C VAL A 423 -15.25 -24.13 -4.07
N THR A 424 -16.34 -23.87 -3.35
CA THR A 424 -17.05 -24.89 -2.56
C THR A 424 -17.66 -25.98 -3.45
N THR A 425 -17.30 -27.24 -3.18
CA THR A 425 -17.78 -28.41 -3.92
C THR A 425 -19.03 -29.04 -3.26
N PRO A 426 -19.82 -29.84 -4.01
CA PRO A 426 -20.94 -30.58 -3.43
C PRO A 426 -20.52 -31.52 -2.30
N GLU A 427 -19.33 -32.12 -2.39
CA GLU A 427 -18.76 -33.00 -1.38
C GLU A 427 -18.45 -32.25 -0.09
N GLU A 428 -17.95 -31.01 -0.18
CA GLU A 428 -17.71 -30.16 0.96
C GLU A 428 -19.01 -29.72 1.64
N VAL A 429 -20.06 -29.39 0.87
CA VAL A 429 -21.39 -29.10 1.43
C VAL A 429 -21.92 -30.31 2.18
N ALA A 430 -21.77 -31.51 1.63
CA ALA A 430 -22.18 -32.77 2.30
C ALA A 430 -21.36 -33.00 3.58
N ALA A 431 -20.07 -32.68 3.58
CA ALA A 431 -19.20 -32.79 4.76
C ALA A 431 -19.62 -31.82 5.87
N VAL A 432 -19.94 -30.57 5.53
CA VAL A 432 -20.48 -29.58 6.47
C VAL A 432 -21.77 -30.11 7.11
N VAL A 433 -22.72 -30.54 6.30
CA VAL A 433 -24.01 -31.11 6.79
C VAL A 433 -23.79 -32.38 7.66
N ALA A 434 -22.80 -33.22 7.34
CA ALA A 434 -22.45 -34.39 8.11
C ALA A 434 -21.91 -34.04 9.51
N ILE A 435 -21.13 -32.96 9.65
CA ILE A 435 -20.65 -32.49 10.97
C ILE A 435 -21.82 -32.15 11.88
N PHE A 436 -22.81 -31.42 11.39
CA PHE A 436 -24.01 -31.07 12.16
C PHE A 436 -24.90 -32.28 12.45
N ALA A 437 -25.01 -33.24 11.52
CA ALA A 437 -25.73 -34.49 11.78
C ALA A 437 -25.07 -35.29 12.92
N GLU A 438 -23.75 -35.40 12.93
CA GLU A 438 -22.98 -36.05 13.96
C GLU A 438 -23.11 -35.36 15.33
N ALA A 439 -23.08 -34.02 15.36
CA ALA A 439 -23.29 -33.22 16.57
C ALA A 439 -24.66 -33.52 17.24
N MET A 440 -25.66 -33.95 16.46
CA MET A 440 -26.97 -34.40 16.95
C MET A 440 -27.00 -35.91 17.23
N GLY A 441 -25.90 -36.67 17.11
CA GLY A 441 -25.87 -38.10 17.21
C GLY A 441 -26.62 -38.82 16.09
N ARG A 442 -26.77 -38.22 14.91
CA ARG A 442 -27.51 -38.74 13.77
C ARG A 442 -26.56 -39.13 12.63
N LYS A 443 -26.98 -40.08 11.81
CA LYS A 443 -26.27 -40.41 10.57
C LYS A 443 -26.55 -39.36 9.50
N PRO A 444 -25.55 -38.89 8.77
CA PRO A 444 -25.74 -37.95 7.67
C PRO A 444 -26.61 -38.59 6.57
N LYS A 445 -27.55 -37.80 6.03
CA LYS A 445 -28.33 -38.15 4.84
C LYS A 445 -27.62 -37.63 3.59
N SER A 446 -27.91 -38.25 2.43
CA SER A 446 -27.42 -37.69 1.16
C SER A 446 -27.94 -36.27 0.94
N VAL A 447 -27.06 -35.37 0.57
CA VAL A 447 -27.39 -33.96 0.26
C VAL A 447 -27.45 -33.79 -1.25
N LYS A 448 -28.55 -33.19 -1.74
CA LYS A 448 -28.69 -32.85 -3.15
C LYS A 448 -28.58 -31.36 -3.29
N MET A 449 -27.66 -30.89 -4.17
CA MET A 449 -27.46 -29.49 -4.42
C MET A 449 -28.75 -28.80 -4.88
N ALA A 450 -29.03 -27.63 -4.30
CA ALA A 450 -30.10 -26.75 -4.75
C ALA A 450 -29.85 -26.27 -6.19
N THR A 451 -30.90 -26.15 -6.95
CA THR A 451 -30.89 -25.66 -8.34
C THR A 451 -31.54 -24.30 -8.49
N GLU A 452 -32.18 -23.84 -7.43
CA GLU A 452 -32.86 -22.53 -7.37
C GLU A 452 -32.32 -21.74 -6.18
N ASP A 453 -32.05 -20.48 -6.40
CA ASP A 453 -31.64 -19.56 -5.34
C ASP A 453 -32.79 -19.17 -4.41
N SER A 454 -32.47 -18.51 -3.29
CA SER A 454 -33.44 -18.07 -2.29
C SER A 454 -33.56 -16.55 -2.19
N ILE A 455 -32.93 -15.78 -3.12
CA ILE A 455 -32.93 -14.32 -3.09
C ILE A 455 -34.33 -13.79 -3.42
N ILE A 456 -34.91 -13.05 -2.48
CA ILE A 456 -36.23 -12.45 -2.68
C ILE A 456 -36.17 -11.32 -3.73
N PRO A 457 -37.28 -11.07 -4.45
CA PRO A 457 -37.32 -10.13 -5.57
C PRO A 457 -36.85 -8.69 -5.21
N SER A 458 -37.15 -8.19 -4.01
CA SER A 458 -36.77 -6.83 -3.56
C SER A 458 -35.25 -6.66 -3.36
N LEU A 459 -34.55 -7.75 -3.04
CA LEU A 459 -33.11 -7.77 -2.81
C LEU A 459 -32.31 -8.22 -4.04
N ARG A 460 -32.99 -8.72 -5.08
CA ARG A 460 -32.36 -9.23 -6.29
C ARG A 460 -31.89 -8.11 -7.18
N ARG A 461 -30.67 -8.21 -7.69
CA ARG A 461 -30.16 -7.33 -8.72
C ARG A 461 -30.89 -7.51 -10.04
N THR A 462 -31.30 -6.40 -10.66
CA THR A 462 -31.92 -6.37 -12.00
C THR A 462 -31.08 -5.57 -12.98
N SER A 463 -30.19 -4.72 -12.51
CA SER A 463 -29.26 -3.94 -13.33
C SER A 463 -28.13 -4.81 -13.89
N ALA A 464 -27.70 -4.51 -15.12
CA ALA A 464 -26.57 -5.18 -15.75
C ALA A 464 -25.25 -4.78 -15.06
N ILE A 465 -24.27 -5.69 -15.10
CA ILE A 465 -22.90 -5.47 -14.58
C ILE A 465 -21.88 -5.68 -15.69
N LEU A 466 -20.72 -5.02 -15.56
CA LEU A 466 -19.54 -5.20 -16.44
C LEU A 466 -19.94 -5.13 -17.93
N THR A 467 -20.70 -4.11 -18.31
CA THR A 467 -21.20 -3.91 -19.67
C THR A 467 -20.17 -3.33 -20.62
N GLU A 468 -19.12 -2.73 -20.08
CA GLU A 468 -18.07 -2.10 -20.87
C GLU A 468 -17.32 -3.11 -21.74
N PRO A 469 -16.85 -2.72 -22.94
CA PRO A 469 -16.28 -3.65 -23.92
C PRO A 469 -15.11 -4.48 -23.39
N VAL A 470 -14.27 -3.92 -22.51
CA VAL A 470 -13.09 -4.58 -21.94
C VAL A 470 -13.45 -5.87 -21.19
N PHE A 471 -14.60 -5.91 -20.49
CA PHE A 471 -15.06 -7.08 -19.74
C PHE A 471 -15.72 -8.16 -20.62
N ASN A 472 -15.89 -7.89 -21.91
CA ASN A 472 -16.55 -8.78 -22.86
C ASN A 472 -15.60 -9.30 -23.95
N ARG A 473 -14.39 -8.74 -24.05
CA ARG A 473 -13.45 -9.00 -25.16
C ARG A 473 -12.40 -10.05 -24.84
N TYR A 474 -11.76 -10.01 -23.68
CA TYR A 474 -10.57 -10.82 -23.39
C TYR A 474 -10.92 -12.03 -22.49
N ARG A 475 -11.84 -12.87 -22.97
CA ARG A 475 -12.43 -13.99 -22.22
C ARG A 475 -11.69 -15.32 -22.39
N SER A 476 -10.83 -15.45 -23.41
CA SER A 476 -9.94 -16.61 -23.57
C SER A 476 -8.59 -16.37 -22.89
N GLU A 477 -7.96 -17.43 -22.40
CA GLU A 477 -6.65 -17.35 -21.76
C GLU A 477 -5.61 -16.67 -22.67
N SER A 478 -5.55 -17.06 -23.94
CA SER A 478 -4.60 -16.49 -24.88
C SER A 478 -4.84 -15.00 -25.16
N ASP A 479 -6.11 -14.56 -25.21
CA ASP A 479 -6.45 -13.15 -25.41
C ASP A 479 -6.11 -12.32 -24.18
N LEU A 480 -6.40 -12.83 -22.97
CA LEU A 480 -6.03 -12.18 -21.72
C LEU A 480 -4.51 -12.03 -21.61
N MET A 481 -3.75 -13.10 -21.83
CA MET A 481 -2.28 -13.05 -21.75
C MET A 481 -1.69 -12.05 -22.76
N ARG A 482 -2.23 -11.99 -23.98
CA ARG A 482 -1.82 -10.98 -24.99
C ARG A 482 -2.23 -9.57 -24.59
N TYR A 483 -3.38 -9.40 -23.95
CA TYR A 483 -3.81 -8.10 -23.42
C TYR A 483 -2.87 -7.62 -22.32
N ILE A 484 -2.60 -8.45 -21.31
CA ILE A 484 -1.64 -8.15 -20.23
C ILE A 484 -0.27 -7.77 -20.81
N LYS A 485 0.24 -8.55 -21.78
CA LYS A 485 1.53 -8.27 -22.42
C LYS A 485 1.55 -6.95 -23.20
N ARG A 486 0.46 -6.59 -23.89
CA ARG A 486 0.36 -5.29 -24.57
C ARG A 486 0.37 -4.12 -23.58
N LEU A 487 -0.22 -4.28 -22.40
CA LEU A 487 -0.17 -3.26 -21.35
C LEU A 487 1.26 -3.14 -20.80
N GLU A 488 1.89 -4.26 -20.46
CA GLU A 488 3.27 -4.31 -19.94
C GLU A 488 4.26 -3.58 -20.87
N LEU A 489 4.13 -3.76 -22.19
CA LEU A 489 5.01 -3.13 -23.19
C LEU A 489 4.88 -1.60 -23.28
N ARG A 490 3.89 -1.00 -22.61
CA ARG A 490 3.71 0.47 -22.57
C ARG A 490 4.39 1.12 -21.37
N ASP A 491 5.00 0.30 -20.51
CA ASP A 491 5.49 0.74 -19.20
C ASP A 491 7.00 0.52 -19.05
N ILE A 492 7.65 1.36 -18.25
CA ILE A 492 8.98 1.10 -17.72
C ILE A 492 8.85 0.57 -16.29
N SER A 493 9.61 -0.47 -15.98
CA SER A 493 9.76 -1.08 -14.66
C SER A 493 11.23 -1.35 -14.35
N LEU A 494 11.55 -1.83 -13.15
CA LEU A 494 12.93 -2.27 -12.81
C LEU A 494 13.42 -3.45 -13.67
N ALA A 495 12.54 -4.13 -14.38
CA ALA A 495 12.95 -5.15 -15.35
C ALA A 495 13.53 -4.55 -16.66
N ASN A 496 13.35 -3.25 -16.89
CA ASN A 496 13.85 -2.55 -18.08
C ASN A 496 15.13 -1.74 -17.79
N SER A 497 15.16 -1.03 -16.67
CA SER A 497 16.25 -0.12 -16.29
C SER A 497 16.21 0.19 -14.80
N MET A 498 17.25 0.81 -14.29
CA MET A 498 17.26 1.46 -12.99
C MET A 498 16.10 2.48 -12.88
N ILE A 499 15.48 2.55 -11.71
CA ILE A 499 14.49 3.58 -11.36
C ILE A 499 15.03 4.34 -10.15
N SER A 500 15.70 5.46 -10.38
CA SER A 500 16.44 6.21 -9.37
C SER A 500 15.59 7.22 -8.59
N LEU A 501 14.38 6.81 -8.17
CA LEU A 501 13.46 7.67 -7.41
C LEU A 501 13.97 7.94 -5.99
N GLY A 502 14.38 9.18 -5.73
CA GLY A 502 14.82 9.62 -4.40
C GLY A 502 13.74 9.51 -3.34
N SER A 503 14.18 9.06 -2.17
CA SER A 503 13.42 8.68 -0.99
C SER A 503 12.38 7.56 -1.21
N CYS A 504 12.50 6.79 -2.30
CA CYS A 504 11.61 5.66 -2.61
C CYS A 504 12.34 4.31 -2.59
N THR A 505 13.66 4.28 -2.63
CA THR A 505 14.51 3.09 -2.60
C THR A 505 14.02 1.99 -3.56
N MET A 506 14.02 2.30 -4.86
CA MET A 506 13.57 1.39 -5.91
C MET A 506 14.67 0.37 -6.24
N LYS A 507 14.73 -0.73 -5.48
CA LYS A 507 15.67 -1.81 -5.73
C LYS A 507 14.98 -3.06 -6.27
N LEU A 508 15.68 -3.83 -7.10
CA LEU A 508 15.23 -5.16 -7.46
C LEU A 508 15.21 -6.05 -6.20
N ASN A 509 14.08 -6.68 -5.96
CA ASN A 509 13.99 -7.69 -4.92
C ASN A 509 14.69 -8.99 -5.36
N PRO A 510 15.25 -9.76 -4.42
CA PRO A 510 15.80 -11.08 -4.74
C PRO A 510 14.73 -12.01 -5.33
N ALA A 511 15.00 -12.61 -6.49
CA ALA A 511 13.99 -13.45 -7.18
C ALA A 511 13.50 -14.62 -6.32
N VAL A 512 14.40 -15.25 -5.54
CA VAL A 512 14.06 -16.37 -4.67
C VAL A 512 13.07 -15.98 -3.55
N THR A 513 13.03 -14.71 -3.14
CA THR A 513 12.10 -14.24 -2.10
C THR A 513 10.64 -14.19 -2.56
N MET A 514 10.39 -14.28 -3.87
CA MET A 514 9.03 -14.39 -4.41
C MET A 514 8.46 -15.81 -4.36
N GLN A 515 9.31 -16.83 -4.29
CA GLN A 515 8.87 -18.24 -4.28
C GLN A 515 7.91 -18.58 -3.13
N PRO A 516 8.11 -18.09 -1.89
CA PRO A 516 7.18 -18.36 -0.78
C PRO A 516 5.74 -17.97 -1.06
N LEU A 517 5.49 -16.96 -1.89
CA LEU A 517 4.15 -16.46 -2.22
C LEU A 517 3.30 -17.48 -2.97
N SER A 518 3.91 -18.49 -3.60
CA SER A 518 3.23 -19.60 -4.29
C SER A 518 3.14 -20.88 -3.45
N LEU A 519 3.67 -20.89 -2.22
CA LEU A 519 3.57 -22.04 -1.34
C LEU A 519 2.19 -22.07 -0.65
N ASP A 520 1.48 -23.17 -0.78
CA ASP A 520 0.15 -23.39 -0.19
C ASP A 520 0.10 -23.06 1.32
N GLY A 521 1.16 -23.40 2.05
CA GLY A 521 1.25 -23.13 3.48
C GLY A 521 1.35 -21.64 3.85
N PHE A 522 1.64 -20.76 2.89
CA PHE A 522 1.59 -19.31 3.10
C PHE A 522 0.40 -18.67 2.38
N GLN A 523 0.06 -19.15 1.19
CA GLN A 523 -0.96 -18.51 0.35
C GLN A 523 -2.39 -18.75 0.85
N ASN A 524 -2.68 -19.93 1.41
CA ASN A 524 -4.04 -20.42 1.61
C ASN A 524 -4.44 -20.61 3.09
N ILE A 525 -3.74 -19.97 4.03
CA ILE A 525 -4.11 -19.96 5.45
C ILE A 525 -5.02 -18.76 5.74
N HIS A 526 -6.12 -19.03 6.47
CA HIS A 526 -7.04 -17.98 6.91
C HIS A 526 -6.41 -17.15 8.06
N PRO A 527 -6.53 -15.79 8.08
CA PRO A 527 -5.91 -14.97 9.14
C PRO A 527 -6.42 -15.27 10.55
N PHE A 528 -7.64 -15.80 10.66
CA PHE A 528 -8.25 -16.16 11.94
C PHE A 528 -8.21 -17.67 12.21
N ALA A 529 -7.36 -18.43 11.51
CA ALA A 529 -7.15 -19.84 11.79
C ALA A 529 -6.60 -20.05 13.22
N PRO A 530 -6.97 -21.17 13.90
CA PRO A 530 -6.40 -21.54 15.20
C PRO A 530 -4.86 -21.55 15.22
N ALA A 531 -4.27 -21.30 16.38
CA ALA A 531 -2.82 -21.18 16.54
C ALA A 531 -2.06 -22.42 16.06
N GLU A 532 -2.60 -23.61 16.29
CA GLU A 532 -2.01 -24.90 15.92
C GLU A 532 -1.95 -25.14 14.40
N GLN A 533 -2.68 -24.32 13.64
CA GLN A 533 -2.72 -24.41 12.18
C GLN A 533 -1.79 -23.41 11.50
N ARG A 534 -1.22 -22.44 12.25
CA ARG A 534 -0.40 -21.33 11.74
C ARG A 534 1.00 -21.24 12.35
N GLU A 535 1.54 -22.33 12.86
CA GLU A 535 2.84 -22.37 13.55
C GLU A 535 4.00 -21.84 12.68
N GLY A 536 3.96 -22.07 11.36
CA GLY A 536 4.96 -21.59 10.44
C GLY A 536 4.92 -20.06 10.29
N TYR A 537 3.72 -19.48 10.19
CA TYR A 537 3.54 -18.03 10.21
C TYR A 537 3.93 -17.43 11.56
N THR A 538 3.52 -18.05 12.68
CA THR A 538 3.90 -17.57 14.01
C THR A 538 5.41 -17.46 14.16
N ALA A 539 6.14 -18.52 13.80
CA ALA A 539 7.60 -18.53 13.89
C ALA A 539 8.24 -17.45 12.98
N LEU A 540 7.77 -17.32 11.74
CA LEU A 540 8.29 -16.30 10.82
C LEU A 540 8.05 -14.88 11.34
N ILE A 541 6.84 -14.59 11.83
CA ILE A 541 6.43 -13.29 12.35
C ILE A 541 7.26 -12.92 13.59
N GLU A 542 7.35 -13.82 14.58
CA GLU A 542 8.13 -13.59 15.81
C GLU A 542 9.61 -13.34 15.51
N GLU A 543 10.21 -14.12 14.62
CA GLU A 543 11.59 -13.90 14.20
C GLU A 543 11.76 -12.57 13.46
N LEU A 544 10.85 -12.23 12.55
CA LEU A 544 10.93 -10.98 11.78
C LEU A 544 10.76 -9.76 12.68
N GLU A 545 9.79 -9.75 13.60
CA GLU A 545 9.61 -8.69 14.60
C GLU A 545 10.85 -8.52 15.46
N SER A 546 11.46 -9.64 15.91
CA SER A 546 12.71 -9.62 16.67
C SER A 546 13.89 -9.05 15.85
N ASP A 547 14.01 -9.45 14.59
CA ASP A 547 15.10 -8.99 13.74
C ASP A 547 14.97 -7.50 13.39
N LEU A 548 13.75 -7.02 13.10
CA LEU A 548 13.48 -5.60 12.84
C LEU A 548 13.72 -4.75 14.10
N ALA A 549 13.34 -5.24 15.29
CA ALA A 549 13.64 -4.57 16.55
C ALA A 549 15.15 -4.43 16.79
N LYS A 550 15.94 -5.49 16.53
CA LYS A 550 17.41 -5.44 16.63
C LYS A 550 18.04 -4.48 15.61
N ILE A 551 17.54 -4.48 14.36
CA ILE A 551 18.03 -3.60 13.29
C ILE A 551 17.81 -2.15 13.66
N THR A 552 16.64 -1.83 14.20
CA THR A 552 16.24 -0.46 14.56
C THR A 552 16.74 -0.03 15.95
N GLY A 553 17.23 -0.97 16.76
CA GLY A 553 17.69 -0.71 18.13
C GLY A 553 16.57 -0.53 19.14
N PHE A 554 15.37 -1.03 18.85
CA PHE A 554 14.20 -0.92 19.69
C PHE A 554 13.88 -2.22 20.46
N ALA A 555 12.89 -2.14 21.33
CA ALA A 555 12.50 -3.23 22.23
C ALA A 555 11.45 -4.16 21.62
N ALA A 556 10.58 -3.63 20.76
CA ALA A 556 9.50 -4.38 20.14
C ALA A 556 9.12 -3.82 18.78
N CYS A 557 8.47 -4.67 17.97
CA CYS A 557 7.96 -4.34 16.64
C CYS A 557 6.51 -4.85 16.52
N SER A 558 5.69 -4.20 15.69
CA SER A 558 4.39 -4.69 15.26
C SER A 558 4.31 -4.67 13.73
N LEU A 559 3.93 -5.79 13.14
CA LEU A 559 3.76 -5.97 11.69
C LEU A 559 2.32 -5.68 11.23
N GLN A 560 1.44 -5.21 12.11
CA GLN A 560 0.04 -4.96 11.75
C GLN A 560 -0.15 -3.86 10.71
N PRO A 561 0.58 -2.71 10.73
CA PRO A 561 0.37 -1.65 9.73
C PRO A 561 0.70 -2.12 8.31
N ASN A 562 -0.26 -1.97 7.39
CA ASN A 562 -0.21 -2.50 6.02
C ASN A 562 0.27 -1.48 4.96
N SER A 563 0.84 -0.36 5.39
CA SER A 563 1.52 0.62 4.53
C SER A 563 2.43 1.53 5.36
N GLY A 564 3.35 2.27 4.71
CA GLY A 564 4.15 3.29 5.39
C GLY A 564 3.27 4.33 6.10
N ALA A 565 2.26 4.86 5.42
CA ALA A 565 1.32 5.83 5.99
C ALA A 565 0.52 5.25 7.19
N ALA A 566 0.14 3.96 7.12
CA ALA A 566 -0.47 3.26 8.26
C ALA A 566 0.52 3.12 9.44
N GLY A 567 1.80 2.85 9.15
CA GLY A 567 2.87 2.82 10.16
C GLY A 567 3.08 4.17 10.82
N GLU A 568 3.11 5.27 10.03
CA GLU A 568 3.20 6.62 10.57
C GLU A 568 2.04 6.91 11.54
N TYR A 569 0.81 6.69 11.08
CA TYR A 569 -0.38 6.90 11.89
C TYR A 569 -0.36 6.06 13.17
N THR A 570 0.00 4.78 13.05
CA THR A 570 0.07 3.86 14.20
C THR A 570 1.11 4.32 15.22
N GLY A 571 2.31 4.72 14.78
CA GLY A 571 3.34 5.25 15.67
C GLY A 571 2.90 6.51 16.44
N LEU A 572 2.18 7.41 15.78
CA LEU A 572 1.61 8.61 16.40
C LEU A 572 0.50 8.27 17.39
N MET A 573 -0.35 7.30 17.08
CA MET A 573 -1.39 6.83 18.01
C MET A 573 -0.80 6.14 19.24
N VAL A 574 0.31 5.42 19.10
CA VAL A 574 1.07 4.86 20.24
C VAL A 574 1.62 5.98 21.15
N ILE A 575 2.20 7.03 20.57
CA ILE A 575 2.65 8.22 21.31
C ILE A 575 1.47 8.89 22.03
N ARG A 576 0.35 9.03 21.35
CA ARG A 576 -0.88 9.60 21.92
C ARG A 576 -1.38 8.78 23.12
N ALA A 577 -1.47 7.45 22.97
CA ALA A 577 -1.86 6.54 24.04
C ALA A 577 -0.91 6.62 25.25
N TYR A 578 0.39 6.73 25.01
CA TYR A 578 1.37 6.96 26.06
C TYR A 578 1.09 8.23 26.87
N HIS A 579 0.86 9.36 26.22
CA HIS A 579 0.54 10.61 26.92
C HIS A 579 -0.81 10.53 27.66
N GLN A 580 -1.82 9.92 27.05
CA GLN A 580 -3.13 9.72 27.67
C GLN A 580 -3.04 8.86 28.93
N SER A 581 -2.27 7.76 28.92
CA SER A 581 -2.07 6.88 30.08
C SER A 581 -1.46 7.59 31.29
N ARG A 582 -0.78 8.71 31.05
CA ARG A 582 -0.16 9.58 32.04
C ARG A 582 -1.05 10.75 32.48
N GLY A 583 -2.31 10.82 32.03
CA GLY A 583 -3.21 11.95 32.22
C GLY A 583 -2.79 13.21 31.46
N GLN A 584 -1.98 13.07 30.43
CA GLN A 584 -1.41 14.15 29.63
C GLN A 584 -2.02 14.21 28.20
N GLY A 585 -3.27 13.77 28.03
CA GLY A 585 -3.95 13.79 26.73
C GLY A 585 -4.09 15.18 26.07
N TYR A 586 -3.81 16.25 26.81
CA TYR A 586 -3.70 17.62 26.30
C TYR A 586 -2.42 17.90 25.50
N ARG A 587 -1.38 17.02 25.59
CA ARG A 587 -0.17 17.12 24.78
C ARG A 587 -0.51 16.69 23.34
N ASN A 588 -0.69 17.64 22.45
CA ASN A 588 -1.11 17.40 21.08
C ASN A 588 -0.35 18.23 20.04
N ILE A 589 0.71 18.93 20.43
CA ILE A 589 1.56 19.68 19.50
C ILE A 589 2.67 18.76 18.97
N MET A 590 2.79 18.68 17.64
CA MET A 590 3.81 17.92 16.92
C MET A 590 4.71 18.88 16.14
N LEU A 591 6.01 18.89 16.42
CA LEU A 591 7.00 19.62 15.63
C LEU A 591 7.32 18.84 14.37
N ILE A 592 7.27 19.48 13.21
CA ILE A 592 7.57 18.85 11.90
C ILE A 592 8.44 19.79 11.08
N PRO A 593 9.65 19.36 10.62
CA PRO A 593 10.48 20.15 9.74
C PRO A 593 9.78 20.51 8.42
N ALA A 594 10.06 21.68 7.88
CA ALA A 594 9.50 22.14 6.60
C ALA A 594 9.83 21.20 5.43
N SER A 595 11.00 20.54 5.49
CA SER A 595 11.48 19.56 4.52
C SER A 595 10.76 18.19 4.60
N ALA A 596 9.98 17.91 5.67
CA ALA A 596 9.35 16.63 5.85
C ALA A 596 8.43 16.25 4.68
N HIS A 597 8.39 14.95 4.36
CA HIS A 597 7.46 14.41 3.37
C HIS A 597 6.00 14.79 3.71
N GLY A 598 5.17 15.02 2.70
CA GLY A 598 3.77 15.43 2.89
C GLY A 598 2.91 14.46 3.71
N THR A 599 3.30 13.19 3.77
CA THR A 599 2.65 12.15 4.58
C THR A 599 2.78 12.42 6.09
N ASN A 600 3.91 12.97 6.56
CA ASN A 600 4.12 13.22 8.00
C ASN A 600 3.09 14.22 8.57
N PRO A 601 2.91 15.45 8.02
CA PRO A 601 1.88 16.35 8.51
C PRO A 601 0.46 15.80 8.29
N ALA A 602 0.21 15.03 7.22
CA ALA A 602 -1.10 14.40 7.01
C ALA A 602 -1.41 13.36 8.09
N SER A 603 -0.45 12.49 8.43
CA SER A 603 -0.58 11.49 9.49
C SER A 603 -0.75 12.14 10.87
N ALA A 604 -0.01 13.21 11.17
CA ALA A 604 -0.14 13.96 12.42
C ALA A 604 -1.53 14.61 12.57
N ALA A 605 -2.06 15.20 11.49
CA ALA A 605 -3.40 15.76 11.47
C ALA A 605 -4.48 14.68 11.70
N MET A 606 -4.31 13.49 11.09
CA MET A 606 -5.22 12.36 11.30
C MET A 606 -5.15 11.78 12.72
N ALA A 607 -4.00 11.88 13.39
CA ALA A 607 -3.85 11.53 14.80
C ALA A 607 -4.33 12.63 15.77
N GLY A 608 -5.00 13.68 15.26
CA GLY A 608 -5.55 14.78 16.06
C GLY A 608 -4.49 15.75 16.61
N MET A 609 -3.30 15.76 16.02
CA MET A 609 -2.20 16.61 16.48
C MET A 609 -2.20 17.97 15.77
N LYS A 610 -1.78 19.01 16.48
CA LYS A 610 -1.53 20.35 15.95
C LYS A 610 -0.09 20.43 15.47
N ILE A 611 0.11 20.80 14.21
CA ILE A 611 1.42 20.84 13.58
C ILE A 611 2.04 22.22 13.80
N VAL A 612 3.27 22.23 14.30
CA VAL A 612 4.14 23.41 14.38
C VAL A 612 5.35 23.14 13.48
N THR A 613 5.46 23.91 12.40
CA THR A 613 6.54 23.73 11.42
C THR A 613 7.85 24.27 11.95
N VAL A 614 8.92 23.49 11.88
CA VAL A 614 10.30 23.90 12.18
C VAL A 614 10.99 24.32 10.89
N ALA A 615 11.73 25.41 10.92
CA ALA A 615 12.48 25.92 9.77
C ALA A 615 13.64 24.98 9.38
N CYS A 616 14.11 25.10 8.13
CA CYS A 616 15.38 24.55 7.67
C CYS A 616 16.34 25.73 7.37
N ASP A 617 17.63 25.48 7.56
CA ASP A 617 18.69 26.44 7.23
C ASP A 617 18.99 26.47 5.71
N SER A 618 19.93 27.32 5.28
CA SER A 618 20.33 27.44 3.87
C SER A 618 21.06 26.22 3.33
N GLU A 619 21.61 25.38 4.21
CA GLU A 619 22.34 24.16 3.86
C GLU A 619 21.42 22.92 3.84
N GLY A 620 20.13 23.12 4.09
CA GLY A 620 19.13 22.07 4.06
C GLY A 620 19.02 21.25 5.36
N ASN A 621 19.71 21.67 6.44
CA ASN A 621 19.55 21.05 7.75
C ASN A 621 18.32 21.60 8.47
N ILE A 622 17.86 20.88 9.50
CA ILE A 622 16.88 21.42 10.44
C ILE A 622 17.51 22.59 11.19
N ASP A 623 16.82 23.72 11.27
CA ASP A 623 17.22 24.82 12.15
C ASP A 623 17.01 24.36 13.60
N VAL A 624 18.11 23.86 14.20
CA VAL A 624 18.11 23.29 15.53
C VAL A 624 17.76 24.33 16.59
N ASP A 625 18.17 25.57 16.38
CA ASP A 625 17.90 26.66 17.34
C ASP A 625 16.41 27.06 17.29
N ASP A 626 15.78 27.06 16.10
CA ASP A 626 14.33 27.22 15.95
C ASP A 626 13.57 26.06 16.61
N LEU A 627 14.07 24.82 16.44
CA LEU A 627 13.48 23.63 17.04
C LEU A 627 13.51 23.71 18.57
N ILE A 628 14.69 23.99 19.15
CA ILE A 628 14.85 24.09 20.62
C ILE A 628 13.93 25.17 21.19
N LYS A 629 13.91 26.35 20.55
CA LYS A 629 13.02 27.45 20.97
C LYS A 629 11.55 27.01 20.95
N LYS A 630 11.10 26.31 19.90
CA LYS A 630 9.71 25.81 19.83
C LYS A 630 9.43 24.71 20.83
N ALA A 631 10.37 23.79 21.07
CA ALA A 631 10.23 22.75 22.08
C ALA A 631 10.05 23.37 23.49
N GLU A 632 10.82 24.44 23.82
CA GLU A 632 10.66 25.18 25.08
C GLU A 632 9.32 25.94 25.12
N GLU A 633 8.95 26.65 24.04
CA GLU A 633 7.70 27.44 23.95
C GLU A 633 6.46 26.56 24.16
N TYR A 634 6.45 25.37 23.58
CA TYR A 634 5.32 24.45 23.65
C TYR A 634 5.50 23.34 24.69
N SER A 635 6.49 23.41 25.56
CA SER A 635 6.87 22.32 26.48
C SER A 635 5.71 21.75 27.32
N SER A 636 4.71 22.56 27.67
CA SER A 636 3.50 22.09 28.35
C SER A 636 2.56 21.23 27.50
N GLU A 637 2.54 21.42 26.19
CA GLU A 637 1.61 20.78 25.27
C GLU A 637 2.31 19.93 24.19
N LEU A 638 3.66 19.87 24.22
CA LEU A 638 4.45 19.15 23.24
C LEU A 638 4.20 17.65 23.32
N CYS A 639 3.64 17.07 22.27
CA CYS A 639 3.48 15.63 22.09
C CYS A 639 4.78 14.99 21.63
N GLY A 640 5.45 15.62 20.66
CA GLY A 640 6.69 15.12 20.10
C GLY A 640 7.17 15.85 18.86
N VAL A 641 8.13 15.23 18.19
CA VAL A 641 8.67 15.66 16.89
C VAL A 641 8.61 14.50 15.90
N MET A 642 8.31 14.79 14.61
CA MET A 642 8.48 13.85 13.51
C MET A 642 9.70 14.26 12.67
N ILE A 643 10.65 13.37 12.52
CA ILE A 643 11.90 13.60 11.76
C ILE A 643 12.12 12.47 10.77
N THR A 644 12.41 12.81 9.52
CA THR A 644 12.98 11.87 8.53
C THR A 644 14.51 11.87 8.69
N TYR A 645 15.14 10.71 8.83
CA TYR A 645 16.59 10.61 9.04
C TYR A 645 17.23 9.44 8.26
N PRO A 646 18.34 9.66 7.51
CA PRO A 646 18.86 11.00 7.12
C PRO A 646 17.75 11.84 6.48
N SER A 647 17.94 13.17 6.41
CA SER A 647 16.89 14.08 5.96
C SER A 647 16.50 13.86 4.51
N THR A 648 15.31 14.33 4.11
CA THR A 648 14.86 14.34 2.70
C THR A 648 15.75 15.17 1.77
N HIS A 649 16.74 15.89 2.30
CA HIS A 649 17.79 16.54 1.53
C HIS A 649 18.97 15.61 1.21
N GLY A 650 18.93 14.36 1.65
CA GLY A 650 19.98 13.36 1.43
C GLY A 650 21.21 13.52 2.35
N ILE A 651 21.05 14.18 3.49
CA ILE A 651 22.16 14.48 4.41
C ILE A 651 21.86 14.00 5.85
N PHE A 652 22.93 13.66 6.57
CA PHE A 652 22.89 13.32 7.99
C PHE A 652 23.05 14.58 8.84
N GLU A 653 22.03 14.91 9.62
CA GLU A 653 22.07 16.01 10.58
C GLU A 653 23.11 15.75 11.68
N SER A 654 24.14 16.56 11.78
CA SER A 654 25.21 16.38 12.78
C SER A 654 24.71 16.62 14.21
N ARG A 655 23.73 17.53 14.39
CA ARG A 655 23.13 17.91 15.68
C ARG A 655 21.86 17.10 16.03
N ILE A 656 21.67 15.91 15.44
CA ILE A 656 20.45 15.13 15.68
C ILE A 656 20.21 14.80 17.17
N ARG A 657 21.28 14.59 17.97
CA ARG A 657 21.13 14.33 19.39
C ARG A 657 20.66 15.55 20.18
N ASP A 658 21.10 16.75 19.79
CA ASP A 658 20.61 18.00 20.40
C ASP A 658 19.09 18.16 20.21
N ILE A 659 18.60 17.76 19.01
CA ILE A 659 17.16 17.72 18.70
C ILE A 659 16.43 16.73 19.59
N VAL A 660 16.94 15.51 19.72
CA VAL A 660 16.36 14.46 20.55
C VAL A 660 16.29 14.90 22.01
N ASP A 661 17.39 15.38 22.56
CA ASP A 661 17.50 15.81 23.96
C ASP A 661 16.52 16.98 24.24
N ALA A 662 16.44 17.98 23.38
CA ALA A 662 15.53 19.11 23.54
C ALA A 662 14.04 18.69 23.56
N VAL A 663 13.66 17.70 22.76
CA VAL A 663 12.27 17.20 22.72
C VAL A 663 11.96 16.38 23.98
N HIS A 664 12.89 15.53 24.44
CA HIS A 664 12.73 14.74 25.65
C HIS A 664 12.68 15.65 26.90
N ASP A 665 13.55 16.66 26.99
CA ASP A 665 13.56 17.63 28.10
C ASP A 665 12.23 18.41 28.19
N ALA A 666 11.58 18.66 27.03
CA ALA A 666 10.26 19.25 26.97
C ALA A 666 9.11 18.24 27.24
N GLY A 667 9.42 16.97 27.50
CA GLY A 667 8.46 15.90 27.79
C GLY A 667 7.76 15.31 26.56
N GLY A 668 8.22 15.62 25.35
CA GLY A 668 7.75 15.03 24.09
C GLY A 668 8.40 13.69 23.74
N GLN A 669 7.92 13.03 22.71
CA GLN A 669 8.48 11.80 22.14
C GLN A 669 9.09 12.05 20.76
N VAL A 670 10.11 11.28 20.40
CA VAL A 670 10.78 11.39 19.11
C VAL A 670 10.31 10.29 18.17
N TYR A 671 9.55 10.69 17.15
CA TYR A 671 9.17 9.83 16.06
C TYR A 671 10.17 9.99 14.91
N MET A 672 10.83 8.90 14.52
CA MET A 672 11.73 8.87 13.37
C MET A 672 11.08 8.15 12.17
N ASP A 673 10.97 8.85 11.07
CA ASP A 673 10.52 8.28 9.79
C ASP A 673 11.62 7.37 9.22
N GLY A 674 11.33 6.07 9.12
CA GLY A 674 12.25 5.04 8.66
C GLY A 674 12.25 4.85 7.13
N ALA A 675 11.70 5.77 6.35
CA ALA A 675 11.74 5.71 4.89
C ALA A 675 13.18 5.61 4.35
N ASN A 676 14.13 6.27 5.01
CA ASN A 676 15.54 6.36 4.61
C ASN A 676 16.46 5.37 5.37
N MET A 677 15.92 4.26 5.88
CA MET A 677 16.72 3.20 6.55
C MET A 677 17.82 2.61 5.65
N ASN A 678 17.71 2.75 4.33
CA ASN A 678 18.73 2.28 3.38
C ASN A 678 20.12 2.92 3.59
N ALA A 679 20.16 4.05 4.28
CA ALA A 679 21.40 4.72 4.70
C ALA A 679 21.86 4.39 6.13
N GLN A 680 21.10 3.62 6.90
CA GLN A 680 21.32 3.43 8.33
C GLN A 680 21.72 2.01 8.73
N VAL A 681 21.11 0.99 8.12
CA VAL A 681 21.22 -0.40 8.58
C VAL A 681 22.68 -0.84 8.74
N GLY A 682 23.05 -1.30 9.94
CA GLY A 682 24.40 -1.75 10.26
C GLY A 682 25.41 -0.64 10.57
N LEU A 683 25.09 0.63 10.27
CA LEU A 683 25.97 1.77 10.49
C LEU A 683 25.50 2.68 11.64
N THR A 684 24.21 2.90 11.71
CA THR A 684 23.48 3.57 12.80
C THR A 684 22.09 2.97 12.94
N ASN A 685 21.29 3.42 13.89
CA ASN A 685 19.85 3.09 13.93
C ASN A 685 19.06 4.08 14.79
N PRO A 686 17.72 4.14 14.61
CA PRO A 686 16.84 5.08 15.32
C PRO A 686 16.93 5.00 16.84
N GLY A 687 16.92 3.79 17.41
CA GLY A 687 17.01 3.60 18.87
C GLY A 687 18.34 4.08 19.46
N TYR A 688 19.47 3.84 18.76
CA TYR A 688 20.78 4.33 19.19
C TYR A 688 20.90 5.86 19.07
N ILE A 689 20.23 6.47 18.11
CA ILE A 689 20.13 7.93 17.96
C ILE A 689 19.35 8.54 19.12
N GLY A 690 18.34 7.83 19.63
CA GLY A 690 17.49 8.25 20.74
C GLY A 690 16.02 8.45 20.38
N ALA A 691 15.58 7.95 19.21
CA ALA A 691 14.16 7.93 18.87
C ALA A 691 13.36 6.98 19.75
N ASP A 692 12.06 7.25 19.91
CA ASP A 692 11.13 6.44 20.72
C ASP A 692 10.28 5.52 19.84
N VAL A 693 9.96 5.97 18.63
CA VAL A 693 9.18 5.23 17.63
C VAL A 693 9.81 5.40 16.25
N CYS A 694 9.81 4.33 15.47
CA CYS A 694 10.16 4.38 14.06
C CYS A 694 9.19 3.50 13.27
N HIS A 695 8.58 4.01 12.18
CA HIS A 695 7.99 3.12 11.20
C HIS A 695 9.05 2.71 10.17
N LEU A 696 8.86 1.54 9.58
CA LEU A 696 9.69 1.04 8.48
C LEU A 696 8.83 0.93 7.21
N ASN A 697 9.49 1.07 6.07
CA ASN A 697 8.91 0.72 4.77
C ASN A 697 9.61 -0.54 4.26
N LEU A 698 9.00 -1.72 4.46
CA LEU A 698 9.62 -2.98 4.02
C LEU A 698 9.75 -3.06 2.49
N HIS A 699 8.91 -2.33 1.78
CA HIS A 699 8.94 -2.16 0.32
C HIS A 699 10.01 -1.16 -0.18
N LYS A 700 10.87 -0.66 0.71
CA LYS A 700 12.03 0.17 0.40
C LYS A 700 13.31 -0.58 0.77
N THR A 701 13.86 -0.34 1.94
CA THR A 701 15.14 -0.88 2.42
C THR A 701 15.18 -2.41 2.43
N PHE A 702 14.08 -3.09 2.73
CA PHE A 702 14.05 -4.54 2.89
C PHE A 702 13.50 -5.28 1.66
N ALA A 703 13.63 -4.67 0.49
CA ALA A 703 13.45 -5.26 -0.83
C ALA A 703 12.08 -5.90 -1.13
N MET A 704 11.04 -5.58 -0.36
CA MET A 704 9.70 -5.95 -0.76
C MET A 704 9.32 -5.17 -2.03
N PRO A 705 8.70 -5.78 -3.05
CA PRO A 705 8.33 -5.07 -4.27
C PRO A 705 7.36 -3.91 -4.03
N HIS A 706 7.48 -2.85 -4.85
CA HIS A 706 6.58 -1.70 -4.79
C HIS A 706 5.19 -1.94 -5.41
N GLY A 707 5.03 -3.00 -6.22
CA GLY A 707 3.74 -3.46 -6.75
C GLY A 707 2.97 -2.42 -7.58
N GLY A 708 3.65 -1.58 -8.33
CA GLY A 708 3.01 -0.51 -9.12
C GLY A 708 2.43 0.64 -8.28
N GLY A 709 2.86 0.76 -7.02
CA GLY A 709 2.35 1.70 -6.03
C GLY A 709 1.73 1.01 -4.80
N GLY A 710 2.06 -0.23 -4.57
CA GLY A 710 1.64 -1.14 -3.51
C GLY A 710 1.33 -2.54 -4.06
N PRO A 711 1.24 -3.58 -3.21
CA PRO A 711 1.08 -3.54 -1.75
C PRO A 711 2.36 -3.12 -1.01
N GLY A 712 2.16 -2.52 0.16
CA GLY A 712 3.22 -2.14 1.08
C GLY A 712 3.04 -2.77 2.46
N VAL A 713 4.11 -2.75 3.27
CA VAL A 713 4.08 -3.09 4.69
C VAL A 713 4.89 -2.04 5.44
N GLY A 714 4.32 -1.51 6.50
CA GLY A 714 4.90 -0.41 7.27
C GLY A 714 4.91 -0.70 8.78
N PRO A 715 5.70 -1.69 9.26
CA PRO A 715 5.75 -2.00 10.67
C PRO A 715 6.26 -0.84 11.50
N ILE A 716 5.85 -0.80 12.76
CA ILE A 716 6.42 0.13 13.75
C ILE A 716 7.29 -0.62 14.73
N CYS A 717 8.43 0.00 15.06
CA CYS A 717 9.32 -0.43 16.12
C CYS A 717 9.34 0.65 17.21
N VAL A 718 9.34 0.23 18.48
CA VAL A 718 9.15 1.13 19.62
C VAL A 718 10.11 0.86 20.76
N ALA A 719 10.45 1.92 21.50
CA ALA A 719 11.20 1.83 22.77
C ALA A 719 10.38 1.09 23.84
N GLU A 720 11.07 0.56 24.88
CA GLU A 720 10.47 -0.30 25.92
C GLU A 720 9.25 0.32 26.59
N HIS A 721 9.28 1.62 26.89
CA HIS A 721 8.17 2.30 27.56
C HIS A 721 6.89 2.44 26.72
N LEU A 722 7.01 2.26 25.40
CA LEU A 722 5.90 2.32 24.45
C LEU A 722 5.36 0.93 24.06
N ARG A 723 6.08 -0.15 24.37
CA ARG A 723 5.75 -1.52 23.96
C ARG A 723 4.33 -1.94 24.33
N LYS A 724 3.85 -1.58 25.51
CA LYS A 724 2.51 -1.94 25.98
C LYS A 724 1.37 -1.28 25.19
N PHE A 725 1.64 -0.27 24.37
CA PHE A 725 0.65 0.45 23.57
C PHE A 725 0.59 -0.03 22.11
N LEU A 726 1.37 -1.04 21.69
CA LEU A 726 1.31 -1.60 20.34
C LEU A 726 -0.10 -2.10 19.99
N PRO A 727 -0.52 -1.97 18.72
CA PRO A 727 -1.90 -2.21 18.30
C PRO A 727 -2.35 -3.64 18.56
N THR A 728 -3.54 -3.78 19.13
CA THR A 728 -4.24 -5.06 19.35
C THR A 728 -5.10 -5.45 18.15
N HIS A 729 -5.75 -6.62 18.22
CA HIS A 729 -6.72 -7.05 17.23
C HIS A 729 -7.87 -7.81 17.92
N PRO A 730 -9.16 -7.55 17.58
CA PRO A 730 -10.30 -8.07 18.34
C PRO A 730 -10.54 -9.58 18.18
N VAL A 731 -10.03 -10.19 17.10
CA VAL A 731 -10.24 -11.63 16.81
C VAL A 731 -9.03 -12.48 17.19
N ILE A 732 -7.83 -11.97 16.99
CA ILE A 732 -6.57 -12.67 17.31
C ILE A 732 -5.78 -11.80 18.29
N SER A 733 -5.38 -12.37 19.41
CA SER A 733 -4.57 -11.66 20.41
C SER A 733 -3.20 -11.27 19.83
N THR A 734 -2.97 -9.98 19.66
CA THR A 734 -1.73 -9.34 19.23
C THR A 734 -1.49 -8.09 20.06
N GLY A 735 -0.31 -7.48 19.93
CA GLY A 735 -0.01 -6.16 20.49
C GLY A 735 0.29 -6.12 21.98
N GLY A 736 0.15 -4.95 22.56
CA GLY A 736 0.49 -4.65 23.96
C GLY A 736 -0.69 -4.76 24.93
N GLU A 737 -0.41 -4.85 26.25
CA GLU A 737 -1.43 -4.99 27.31
C GLU A 737 -2.38 -3.78 27.44
N GLU A 738 -1.92 -2.59 27.07
CA GLU A 738 -2.69 -1.34 27.01
C GLU A 738 -2.73 -0.83 25.55
N GLY A 739 -2.74 -1.76 24.59
CA GLY A 739 -2.59 -1.47 23.19
C GLY A 739 -3.73 -0.62 22.62
N ILE A 740 -3.40 0.21 21.63
CA ILE A 740 -4.43 0.85 20.81
C ILE A 740 -5.24 -0.22 20.07
N THR A 741 -6.47 0.10 19.66
CA THR A 741 -7.29 -0.79 18.84
C THR A 741 -6.69 -1.01 17.44
N ALA A 742 -7.29 -1.91 16.66
CA ALA A 742 -6.76 -2.35 15.37
C ALA A 742 -6.48 -1.19 14.38
N VAL A 743 -5.46 -1.38 13.54
CA VAL A 743 -5.04 -0.43 12.49
C VAL A 743 -5.13 -1.02 11.08
N SER A 744 -5.49 -2.29 10.97
CA SER A 744 -5.78 -2.99 9.70
C SER A 744 -6.82 -4.09 9.90
N SER A 745 -7.44 -4.57 8.82
CA SER A 745 -8.44 -5.65 8.86
C SER A 745 -7.87 -6.98 9.37
N ALA A 746 -6.59 -7.25 9.09
CA ALA A 746 -5.93 -8.50 9.46
C ALA A 746 -4.92 -8.27 10.60
N PRO A 747 -4.67 -9.27 11.46
CA PRO A 747 -3.79 -9.13 12.62
C PRO A 747 -2.35 -8.74 12.31
N TRP A 748 -1.87 -9.09 11.12
CA TRP A 748 -0.50 -8.81 10.63
C TRP A 748 -0.50 -8.15 9.24
N GLY A 749 -1.52 -7.36 8.93
CA GLY A 749 -1.62 -6.58 7.71
C GLY A 749 -1.43 -7.43 6.45
N SER A 750 -0.41 -7.13 5.64
CA SER A 750 -0.10 -7.85 4.39
C SER A 750 0.81 -9.06 4.64
N ALA A 751 0.38 -10.01 5.46
CA ALA A 751 1.19 -11.09 6.01
C ALA A 751 1.85 -12.00 4.94
N MET A 752 1.20 -12.24 3.80
CA MET A 752 1.77 -13.06 2.72
C MET A 752 3.08 -12.48 2.15
N LEU A 753 3.32 -11.18 2.31
CA LEU A 753 4.53 -10.53 1.81
C LEU A 753 5.70 -10.59 2.79
N LEU A 754 5.46 -10.89 4.06
CA LEU A 754 6.50 -10.92 5.10
C LEU A 754 7.66 -11.88 4.79
N PRO A 755 7.43 -13.05 4.16
CA PRO A 755 8.52 -13.94 3.74
C PRO A 755 9.56 -13.30 2.83
N ILE A 756 9.20 -12.26 2.06
CA ILE A 756 10.13 -11.53 1.17
C ILE A 756 11.19 -10.80 2.00
N THR A 757 10.75 -9.96 2.94
CA THR A 757 11.66 -9.23 3.84
C THR A 757 12.42 -10.18 4.75
N TYR A 758 11.74 -11.22 5.27
CA TYR A 758 12.37 -12.27 6.07
C TYR A 758 13.55 -12.89 5.30
N GLY A 759 13.29 -13.29 4.04
CA GLY A 759 14.32 -13.86 3.17
C GLY A 759 15.47 -12.90 2.89
N TYR A 760 15.17 -11.64 2.62
CA TYR A 760 16.18 -10.61 2.41
C TYR A 760 17.13 -10.48 3.61
N ILE A 761 16.58 -10.40 4.83
CA ILE A 761 17.37 -10.32 6.07
C ILE A 761 18.17 -11.61 6.31
N LYS A 762 17.54 -12.79 6.17
CA LYS A 762 18.19 -14.08 6.42
C LYS A 762 19.29 -14.39 5.41
N MET A 763 19.16 -13.98 4.16
CA MET A 763 20.17 -14.24 3.12
C MET A 763 21.34 -13.24 3.14
N LEU A 764 21.11 -12.02 3.59
CA LEU A 764 22.19 -11.05 3.74
C LEU A 764 22.97 -11.24 5.06
N GLY A 765 22.27 -11.56 6.14
CA GLY A 765 22.87 -11.54 7.47
C GLY A 765 23.32 -10.14 7.89
N GLU A 766 23.97 -10.01 9.04
CA GLU A 766 24.46 -8.72 9.52
C GLU A 766 25.49 -8.09 8.58
N SER A 767 26.46 -8.88 8.13
CA SER A 767 27.54 -8.37 7.28
C SER A 767 27.02 -7.92 5.90
N GLY A 768 26.09 -8.67 5.30
CA GLY A 768 25.50 -8.33 4.01
C GLY A 768 24.58 -7.11 4.10
N LEU A 769 23.77 -6.97 5.16
CA LEU A 769 22.92 -5.80 5.38
C LEU A 769 23.75 -4.52 5.54
N ARG A 770 24.83 -4.58 6.33
CA ARG A 770 25.77 -3.48 6.48
C ARG A 770 26.42 -3.13 5.14
N HIS A 771 26.88 -4.12 4.41
CA HIS A 771 27.53 -3.91 3.10
C HIS A 771 26.56 -3.30 2.08
N ALA A 772 25.28 -3.70 2.08
CA ALA A 772 24.26 -3.09 1.23
C ALA A 772 24.12 -1.59 1.52
N THR A 773 24.05 -1.19 2.81
CA THR A 773 24.00 0.22 3.20
C THR A 773 25.27 0.98 2.77
N GLU A 774 26.44 0.40 2.98
CA GLU A 774 27.73 0.98 2.55
C GLU A 774 27.73 1.24 1.04
N MET A 775 27.26 0.28 0.24
CA MET A 775 27.22 0.39 -1.22
C MET A 775 26.16 1.38 -1.71
N ALA A 776 25.02 1.51 -1.04
CA ALA A 776 24.03 2.56 -1.36
C ALA A 776 24.65 3.97 -1.21
N ILE A 777 25.45 4.19 -0.16
CA ILE A 777 26.18 5.44 0.06
C ILE A 777 27.29 5.63 -0.98
N VAL A 778 28.04 4.59 -1.31
CA VAL A 778 29.09 4.64 -2.36
C VAL A 778 28.47 5.01 -3.71
N ASN A 779 27.38 4.35 -4.11
CA ASN A 779 26.71 4.58 -5.39
C ASN A 779 26.24 6.04 -5.53
N ALA A 780 25.59 6.58 -4.51
CA ALA A 780 25.10 7.97 -4.51
C ALA A 780 26.28 8.97 -4.62
N ASN A 781 27.37 8.77 -3.84
CA ASN A 781 28.53 9.63 -3.90
C ASN A 781 29.31 9.49 -5.22
N TYR A 782 29.37 8.29 -5.80
CA TYR A 782 29.95 8.09 -7.12
C TYR A 782 29.21 8.89 -8.20
N MET A 783 27.87 8.76 -8.25
CA MET A 783 27.06 9.51 -9.21
C MET A 783 27.17 11.02 -9.00
N SER A 784 27.12 11.49 -7.75
CA SER A 784 27.30 12.91 -7.40
C SER A 784 28.66 13.42 -7.89
N SER A 785 29.73 12.69 -7.66
CA SER A 785 31.08 13.06 -8.09
C SER A 785 31.23 13.08 -9.62
N LYS A 786 30.64 12.12 -10.32
CA LYS A 786 30.64 12.05 -11.79
C LYS A 786 29.87 13.20 -12.45
N LEU A 787 28.78 13.61 -11.84
CA LEU A 787 27.91 14.67 -12.36
C LEU A 787 28.35 16.07 -11.94
N ALA A 788 29.31 16.21 -11.02
CA ALA A 788 29.66 17.49 -10.39
C ALA A 788 30.08 18.60 -11.37
N SER A 789 30.67 18.27 -12.54
CA SER A 789 31.02 19.23 -13.57
C SER A 789 29.83 19.73 -14.38
N GLU A 790 28.71 18.98 -14.41
CA GLU A 790 27.56 19.21 -15.28
C GLU A 790 26.33 19.65 -14.49
N TYR A 791 26.14 19.10 -13.30
CA TYR A 791 24.97 19.31 -12.42
C TYR A 791 25.46 19.65 -11.01
N ARG A 792 24.90 20.69 -10.42
CA ARG A 792 25.18 21.00 -9.02
C ARG A 792 24.38 20.06 -8.11
N THR A 793 25.04 19.35 -7.20
CA THR A 793 24.39 18.76 -6.04
C THR A 793 24.02 19.86 -5.07
N LEU A 794 22.72 20.03 -4.78
CA LEU A 794 22.20 21.18 -4.06
C LEU A 794 22.59 21.19 -2.58
N TYR A 795 22.51 20.03 -1.92
CA TYR A 795 22.83 19.86 -0.51
C TYR A 795 23.88 18.76 -0.31
N THR A 796 24.80 19.02 0.59
CA THR A 796 25.82 18.06 1.03
C THR A 796 26.03 18.19 2.53
N GLY A 797 26.51 17.13 3.19
CA GLY A 797 26.98 17.20 4.57
C GLY A 797 28.26 18.03 4.72
N GLU A 798 28.74 18.19 5.94
CA GLU A 798 29.89 19.04 6.32
C GLU A 798 31.17 18.72 5.53
N ASN A 799 31.33 17.48 5.05
CA ASN A 799 32.48 17.03 4.27
C ASN A 799 32.24 17.04 2.75
N GLY A 800 31.17 17.68 2.28
CA GLY A 800 30.83 17.75 0.85
C GLY A 800 30.31 16.41 0.30
N ARG A 801 29.81 15.50 1.15
CA ARG A 801 29.27 14.18 0.79
C ARG A 801 27.77 14.13 0.95
N VAL A 802 27.14 13.21 0.21
CA VAL A 802 25.72 12.89 0.33
C VAL A 802 25.51 11.57 1.08
N GLY A 803 24.30 11.31 1.56
CA GLY A 803 23.91 10.01 2.09
C GLY A 803 23.77 8.98 0.96
N HIS A 804 22.61 8.31 0.93
CA HIS A 804 22.28 7.30 -0.09
C HIS A 804 21.52 7.90 -1.30
N GLU A 805 21.23 9.19 -1.28
CA GLU A 805 20.52 9.94 -2.32
C GLU A 805 21.08 11.34 -2.44
N MET A 806 20.80 12.03 -3.55
CA MET A 806 21.24 13.39 -3.82
C MET A 806 20.18 14.21 -4.53
N ILE A 807 20.24 15.54 -4.38
CA ILE A 807 19.37 16.49 -5.08
C ILE A 807 20.20 17.27 -6.12
N LEU A 808 19.85 17.12 -7.39
CA LEU A 808 20.43 17.84 -8.50
C LEU A 808 19.63 19.11 -8.79
N ASP A 809 20.30 20.26 -8.80
CA ASP A 809 19.73 21.58 -9.07
C ASP A 809 19.57 21.82 -10.58
N LEU A 810 18.35 22.08 -11.03
CA LEU A 810 18.01 22.38 -12.43
C LEU A 810 17.55 23.83 -12.67
N THR A 811 17.65 24.70 -11.68
CA THR A 811 17.21 26.09 -11.78
C THR A 811 17.89 26.84 -12.91
N MET A 812 19.17 26.52 -13.22
CA MET A 812 19.91 27.10 -14.33
C MET A 812 19.36 26.70 -15.68
N PHE A 813 18.89 25.48 -15.86
CA PHE A 813 18.31 24.97 -17.11
C PHE A 813 17.09 25.79 -17.52
N LYS A 814 16.19 26.07 -16.55
CA LYS A 814 15.03 26.91 -16.78
C LYS A 814 15.40 28.36 -17.13
N LYS A 815 16.41 28.89 -16.45
CA LYS A 815 16.86 30.29 -16.64
C LYS A 815 17.59 30.48 -17.95
N GLU A 816 18.48 29.58 -18.34
CA GLU A 816 19.37 29.71 -19.50
C GLU A 816 18.74 29.14 -20.79
N TYR A 817 18.03 28.04 -20.71
CA TYR A 817 17.53 27.31 -21.88
C TYR A 817 16.00 27.29 -21.98
N GLY A 818 15.28 27.74 -20.95
CA GLY A 818 13.81 27.67 -20.91
C GLY A 818 13.28 26.24 -20.67
N VAL A 819 14.13 25.31 -20.28
CA VAL A 819 13.82 23.89 -20.04
C VAL A 819 13.59 23.67 -18.54
N ASP A 820 12.44 23.16 -18.16
CA ASP A 820 12.14 22.85 -16.76
C ASP A 820 12.47 21.38 -16.39
N CYS A 821 12.38 21.06 -15.09
CA CYS A 821 12.69 19.72 -14.62
C CYS A 821 11.77 18.64 -15.20
N GLY A 822 10.52 19.00 -15.56
CA GLY A 822 9.57 18.11 -16.23
C GLY A 822 10.01 17.76 -17.66
N ASP A 823 10.55 18.73 -18.40
CA ASP A 823 11.06 18.51 -19.76
C ASP A 823 12.27 17.55 -19.74
N ILE A 824 13.18 17.72 -18.78
CA ILE A 824 14.31 16.80 -18.57
C ILE A 824 13.82 15.40 -18.22
N ALA A 825 12.82 15.29 -17.35
CA ALA A 825 12.22 14.01 -17.00
C ALA A 825 11.60 13.32 -18.22
N HIS A 826 10.86 14.05 -19.05
CA HIS A 826 10.30 13.52 -20.30
C HIS A 826 11.39 13.11 -21.27
N ARG A 827 12.48 13.86 -21.35
CA ARG A 827 13.58 13.50 -22.23
C ARG A 827 14.32 12.24 -21.76
N LEU A 828 14.45 12.00 -20.46
CA LEU A 828 14.97 10.75 -19.90
C LEU A 828 14.17 9.52 -20.34
N MET A 829 12.85 9.66 -20.57
CA MET A 829 12.03 8.55 -21.11
C MET A 829 12.46 8.14 -22.53
N ASP A 830 12.91 9.09 -23.35
CA ASP A 830 13.47 8.79 -24.69
C ASP A 830 14.81 8.04 -24.59
N TYR A 831 15.54 8.21 -23.49
CA TYR A 831 16.75 7.45 -23.15
C TYR A 831 16.43 6.09 -22.50
N GLY A 832 15.15 5.78 -22.27
CA GLY A 832 14.70 4.52 -21.68
C GLY A 832 14.76 4.46 -20.14
N PHE A 833 14.80 5.61 -19.47
CA PHE A 833 14.79 5.71 -18.02
C PHE A 833 13.49 6.28 -17.48
N HIS A 834 13.04 5.71 -16.36
CA HIS A 834 12.11 6.40 -15.49
C HIS A 834 12.87 7.53 -14.79
N ALA A 835 12.37 8.77 -14.88
CA ALA A 835 13.05 9.89 -14.25
C ALA A 835 13.03 9.79 -12.72
N PRO A 836 14.01 10.44 -12.03
CA PRO A 836 14.01 10.60 -10.58
C PRO A 836 12.80 11.37 -10.06
N THR A 837 12.68 11.52 -8.74
CA THR A 837 11.65 12.35 -8.11
C THR A 837 11.85 13.83 -8.48
N LEU A 838 10.75 14.45 -8.93
CA LEU A 838 10.75 15.82 -9.46
C LEU A 838 10.33 16.83 -8.40
N SER A 839 11.05 17.98 -8.35
CA SER A 839 10.64 19.16 -7.57
C SER A 839 10.27 18.87 -6.11
N PHE A 840 10.98 17.93 -5.48
CA PHE A 840 10.80 17.56 -4.08
C PHE A 840 12.16 17.32 -3.40
N PRO A 841 12.37 17.83 -2.19
CA PRO A 841 11.56 18.82 -1.45
C PRO A 841 11.70 20.24 -1.99
N VAL A 842 12.55 20.47 -2.97
CA VAL A 842 12.86 21.77 -3.58
C VAL A 842 12.39 21.82 -5.02
N HIS A 843 11.84 22.96 -5.45
CA HIS A 843 11.40 23.16 -6.83
C HIS A 843 12.57 23.15 -7.83
N GLU A 844 12.30 22.72 -9.07
CA GLU A 844 13.29 22.65 -10.17
C GLU A 844 14.50 21.79 -9.79
N THR A 845 14.24 20.60 -9.24
CA THR A 845 15.29 19.65 -8.86
C THR A 845 14.93 18.23 -9.28
N LEU A 846 15.96 17.37 -9.37
CA LEU A 846 15.83 15.92 -9.44
C LEU A 846 16.43 15.32 -8.17
N MET A 847 15.66 14.50 -7.47
CA MET A 847 16.15 13.71 -6.34
C MET A 847 16.47 12.29 -6.81
N VAL A 848 17.74 11.93 -6.79
CA VAL A 848 18.29 10.69 -7.34
C VAL A 848 18.74 9.76 -6.22
N GLU A 849 18.23 8.55 -6.20
CA GLU A 849 18.61 7.48 -5.28
C GLU A 849 19.00 6.22 -6.08
N PRO A 850 20.30 5.97 -6.32
CA PRO A 850 20.76 4.68 -6.78
C PRO A 850 20.82 3.73 -5.58
N THR A 851 20.21 2.57 -5.68
CA THR A 851 20.23 1.59 -4.60
C THR A 851 21.50 0.74 -4.66
N GLU A 852 21.76 -0.06 -3.62
CA GLU A 852 22.87 -1.01 -3.61
C GLU A 852 22.76 -2.10 -4.69
N SER A 853 21.57 -2.36 -5.20
CA SER A 853 21.34 -3.42 -6.20
C SER A 853 21.79 -3.04 -7.62
N GLU A 854 22.08 -1.75 -7.87
CA GLU A 854 22.38 -1.28 -9.22
C GLU A 854 23.86 -1.55 -9.60
N PRO A 855 24.11 -2.14 -10.76
CA PRO A 855 25.47 -2.30 -11.28
C PRO A 855 26.04 -0.96 -11.75
N LYS A 856 27.37 -0.82 -11.64
CA LYS A 856 28.07 0.38 -12.09
C LYS A 856 27.75 0.77 -13.54
N ALA A 857 27.67 -0.22 -14.43
CA ALA A 857 27.35 0.01 -15.86
C ALA A 857 26.00 0.70 -16.06
N GLU A 858 24.97 0.38 -15.26
CA GLU A 858 23.66 1.00 -15.36
C GLU A 858 23.69 2.44 -14.82
N MET A 859 24.40 2.68 -13.73
CA MET A 859 24.62 4.04 -13.21
C MET A 859 25.39 4.90 -14.23
N ASP A 860 26.39 4.34 -14.90
CA ASP A 860 27.14 5.04 -15.96
C ASP A 860 26.23 5.42 -17.15
N ARG A 861 25.35 4.50 -17.58
CA ARG A 861 24.33 4.81 -18.63
C ARG A 861 23.42 5.96 -18.24
N PHE A 862 22.96 5.99 -16.99
CA PHE A 862 22.12 7.08 -16.50
C PHE A 862 22.88 8.42 -16.43
N ILE A 863 24.13 8.39 -15.97
CA ILE A 863 25.02 9.57 -15.96
C ILE A 863 25.22 10.09 -17.39
N GLU A 864 25.54 9.20 -18.35
CA GLU A 864 25.71 9.57 -19.76
C GLU A 864 24.43 10.18 -20.34
N ALA A 865 23.25 9.66 -19.99
CA ALA A 865 21.96 10.22 -20.43
C ALA A 865 21.79 11.66 -19.92
N LEU A 866 22.03 11.91 -18.63
CA LEU A 866 21.92 13.25 -18.05
C LEU A 866 22.93 14.22 -18.70
N VAL A 867 24.18 13.81 -18.89
CA VAL A 867 25.21 14.63 -19.53
C VAL A 867 24.84 14.94 -21.00
N ALA A 868 24.28 13.96 -21.70
CA ALA A 868 23.81 14.16 -23.09
C ALA A 868 22.64 15.16 -23.14
N ILE A 869 21.66 15.03 -22.25
CA ILE A 869 20.52 15.96 -22.16
C ILE A 869 21.01 17.40 -21.88
N LYS A 870 21.98 17.59 -21.00
CA LYS A 870 22.57 18.93 -20.79
C LYS A 870 23.15 19.48 -22.05
N ARG A 871 23.93 18.68 -22.81
CA ARG A 871 24.51 19.09 -24.10
C ARG A 871 23.45 19.41 -25.14
N GLU A 872 22.35 18.68 -25.17
CA GLU A 872 21.17 19.00 -25.99
C GLU A 872 20.64 20.38 -25.60
N CYS A 873 20.47 20.69 -24.31
CA CYS A 873 20.01 22.01 -23.83
C CYS A 873 20.95 23.14 -24.23
N GLU A 874 22.28 22.95 -24.13
CA GLU A 874 23.30 23.90 -24.55
C GLU A 874 23.26 24.16 -26.06
N ALA A 875 22.99 23.13 -26.86
CA ALA A 875 22.96 23.20 -28.32
C ALA A 875 21.72 23.92 -28.87
N ILE A 876 20.56 23.73 -28.21
CA ILE A 876 19.27 24.33 -28.65
C ILE A 876 19.08 25.78 -28.25
N GLY A 877 19.83 26.26 -27.25
CA GLY A 877 19.67 27.61 -26.72
C GLY A 877 18.24 27.88 -26.25
N SER A 878 17.61 28.94 -26.80
CA SER A 878 16.22 29.33 -26.44
C SER A 878 15.18 28.97 -27.51
N GLU A 879 15.45 28.02 -28.42
CA GLU A 879 14.47 27.58 -29.42
C GLU A 879 13.30 26.89 -28.77
N ALA A 880 12.06 27.35 -29.05
CA ALA A 880 10.85 26.79 -28.44
C ALA A 880 10.49 25.39 -28.97
N ASP A 881 10.77 25.10 -30.26
CA ASP A 881 10.58 23.78 -30.87
C ASP A 881 11.91 23.03 -30.86
N ASN A 882 12.14 22.23 -29.82
CA ASN A 882 13.38 21.50 -29.61
C ASN A 882 13.16 20.09 -29.09
N VAL A 883 14.20 19.27 -29.17
CA VAL A 883 14.15 17.84 -28.84
C VAL A 883 13.86 17.54 -27.36
N VAL A 884 14.19 18.45 -26.46
CA VAL A 884 13.97 18.27 -25.01
C VAL A 884 12.54 18.64 -24.63
N VAL A 885 12.05 19.82 -25.07
CA VAL A 885 10.69 20.29 -24.73
C VAL A 885 9.58 19.43 -25.37
N ASN A 886 9.85 18.83 -26.54
CA ASN A 886 8.90 17.97 -27.24
C ASN A 886 8.90 16.51 -26.75
N ALA A 887 9.84 16.11 -25.91
CA ALA A 887 9.88 14.77 -25.35
C ALA A 887 8.63 14.48 -24.46
N PRO A 888 8.24 13.18 -24.33
CA PRO A 888 8.84 12.03 -24.99
C PRO A 888 8.29 11.83 -26.42
N HIS A 889 9.12 11.24 -27.30
CA HIS A 889 8.79 10.98 -28.69
C HIS A 889 8.22 9.56 -28.88
N THR A 890 7.00 9.47 -29.43
CA THR A 890 6.34 8.18 -29.65
C THR A 890 6.77 7.56 -30.98
N ALA A 891 6.63 6.22 -31.08
CA ALA A 891 6.90 5.51 -32.35
C ALA A 891 6.01 6.01 -33.49
N SER A 892 4.74 6.34 -33.22
CA SER A 892 3.81 6.88 -34.22
C SER A 892 4.22 8.23 -34.75
N GLU A 893 4.72 9.13 -33.88
CA GLU A 893 5.24 10.45 -34.26
C GLU A 893 6.48 10.30 -35.15
N LEU A 894 7.43 9.45 -34.75
CA LEU A 894 8.66 9.19 -35.49
C LEU A 894 8.42 8.54 -36.85
N ALA A 895 7.36 7.75 -37.01
CA ALA A 895 6.98 7.12 -38.29
C ALA A 895 6.08 8.01 -39.16
N GLY A 896 5.50 9.08 -38.58
CA GLY A 896 4.59 10.00 -39.28
C GLY A 896 5.28 11.12 -40.06
N GLU A 897 4.54 12.20 -40.33
CA GLU A 897 5.12 13.43 -40.85
C GLU A 897 6.03 14.09 -39.79
N TRP A 898 7.17 14.63 -40.25
CA TRP A 898 8.16 15.22 -39.36
C TRP A 898 8.41 16.67 -39.72
N SER A 899 7.99 17.56 -38.87
CA SER A 899 8.09 19.02 -39.08
C SER A 899 9.06 19.72 -38.13
N HIS A 900 9.68 18.97 -37.17
CA HIS A 900 10.61 19.52 -36.20
C HIS A 900 11.94 19.92 -36.83
N PRO A 901 12.65 20.95 -36.30
CA PRO A 901 13.94 21.41 -36.80
C PRO A 901 15.09 20.41 -36.52
N TYR A 902 14.89 19.44 -35.64
CA TYR A 902 15.84 18.37 -35.33
C TYR A 902 15.46 17.06 -36.04
N SER A 903 16.42 16.14 -36.18
CA SER A 903 16.21 14.89 -36.89
C SER A 903 15.48 13.83 -36.05
N ARG A 904 14.81 12.88 -36.72
CA ARG A 904 14.26 11.67 -36.07
C ARG A 904 15.32 10.87 -35.32
N ASN A 905 16.55 10.88 -35.81
CA ASN A 905 17.65 10.17 -35.16
C ASN A 905 18.03 10.83 -33.83
N GLU A 906 18.12 12.16 -33.77
CA GLU A 906 18.34 12.90 -32.53
C GLU A 906 17.20 12.66 -31.52
N ALA A 907 15.95 12.61 -31.98
CA ALA A 907 14.81 12.33 -31.15
C ALA A 907 14.84 10.91 -30.55
N ALA A 908 15.08 9.90 -31.40
CA ALA A 908 14.94 8.48 -31.02
C ALA A 908 16.22 7.84 -30.46
N PHE A 909 17.39 8.23 -30.99
CA PHE A 909 18.67 7.55 -30.74
C PHE A 909 19.79 8.54 -30.43
N PRO A 910 19.63 9.34 -29.35
CA PRO A 910 20.63 10.37 -28.99
C PRO A 910 22.00 9.77 -28.60
N LEU A 911 22.04 8.52 -28.14
CA LEU A 911 23.26 7.77 -27.83
C LEU A 911 23.22 6.38 -28.51
N GLU A 912 24.39 5.84 -28.85
CA GLU A 912 24.51 4.59 -29.64
C GLU A 912 23.92 3.37 -28.92
N TRP A 913 24.15 3.24 -27.60
CA TRP A 913 23.65 2.10 -26.82
C TRP A 913 22.12 2.02 -26.78
N ILE A 914 21.39 3.12 -27.02
CA ILE A 914 19.93 3.12 -27.08
C ILE A 914 19.41 2.24 -28.23
N ARG A 915 20.17 2.08 -29.30
CA ARG A 915 19.78 1.25 -30.46
C ARG A 915 19.60 -0.21 -30.14
N GLU A 916 20.29 -0.72 -29.12
CA GLU A 916 20.23 -2.13 -28.76
C GLU A 916 18.89 -2.51 -28.12
N ALA A 917 18.29 -1.58 -27.34
CA ALA A 917 17.04 -1.85 -26.60
C ALA A 917 16.19 -0.57 -26.45
N LYS A 918 15.81 0.07 -27.56
CA LYS A 918 15.00 1.29 -27.53
C LYS A 918 13.60 1.02 -26.99
N PHE A 919 13.29 1.71 -25.89
CA PHE A 919 11.91 1.86 -25.43
C PHE A 919 11.25 3.08 -26.16
N PHE A 920 10.06 2.87 -26.72
CA PHE A 920 9.27 3.95 -27.28
C PHE A 920 8.08 4.25 -26.35
N PRO A 921 8.02 5.45 -25.75
CA PRO A 921 6.86 5.87 -24.98
C PRO A 921 5.56 5.72 -25.79
N TYR A 922 4.52 5.22 -25.13
CA TYR A 922 3.24 4.92 -25.82
C TYR A 922 2.47 6.21 -26.15
N VAL A 923 2.57 7.22 -25.29
CA VAL A 923 1.98 8.56 -25.46
C VAL A 923 3.08 9.61 -25.32
N SER A 924 2.86 10.77 -25.91
CA SER A 924 3.70 11.94 -25.74
C SER A 924 3.30 12.70 -24.46
N LYS A 925 3.84 13.90 -24.21
CA LYS A 925 3.58 14.73 -23.03
C LYS A 925 2.08 14.93 -22.81
N ILE A 926 1.60 14.58 -21.62
CA ILE A 926 0.17 14.56 -21.28
C ILE A 926 -0.33 15.95 -20.87
N ASP A 927 -1.49 16.38 -21.41
CA ASP A 927 -2.19 17.57 -20.95
C ASP A 927 -2.97 17.31 -19.65
N ASN A 928 -2.34 17.63 -18.53
CA ASN A 928 -2.93 17.48 -17.20
C ASN A 928 -4.14 18.39 -17.00
N GLY A 929 -4.12 19.59 -17.53
CA GLY A 929 -5.21 20.55 -17.42
C GLY A 929 -6.45 20.14 -18.19
N TYR A 930 -6.31 19.53 -19.37
CA TYR A 930 -7.43 18.96 -20.12
C TYR A 930 -8.13 17.86 -19.32
N GLY A 931 -7.36 16.90 -18.78
CA GLY A 931 -7.90 15.77 -18.03
C GLY A 931 -8.67 16.18 -16.76
N ASP A 932 -8.22 17.19 -16.04
CA ASP A 932 -8.92 17.68 -14.84
C ASP A 932 -10.21 18.46 -15.17
N ARG A 933 -10.25 19.14 -16.32
CA ARG A 933 -11.46 19.83 -16.80
C ARG A 933 -12.50 18.89 -17.41
N ASN A 934 -12.05 17.76 -17.98
CA ASN A 934 -12.88 16.79 -18.70
C ASN A 934 -12.77 15.41 -18.04
N LEU A 935 -13.06 15.34 -16.75
CA LEU A 935 -12.82 14.14 -15.93
C LEU A 935 -13.67 12.94 -16.41
N VAL A 936 -13.00 11.90 -16.89
CA VAL A 936 -13.56 10.59 -17.22
C VAL A 936 -12.75 9.54 -16.47
N CYS A 937 -13.40 8.77 -15.60
CA CYS A 937 -12.77 7.80 -14.70
C CYS A 937 -13.25 6.35 -14.93
N LYS A 938 -13.78 6.07 -16.10
CA LYS A 938 -14.23 4.74 -16.52
C LYS A 938 -13.56 4.33 -17.83
N ASN A 939 -13.35 3.03 -18.02
CA ASN A 939 -12.84 2.50 -19.28
C ASN A 939 -14.01 2.25 -20.23
N GLU A 940 -14.18 3.14 -21.18
CA GLU A 940 -15.19 3.06 -22.23
C GLU A 940 -14.65 2.46 -23.56
N MET A 941 -13.42 1.88 -23.51
CA MET A 941 -12.73 1.30 -24.68
C MET A 941 -13.15 -0.14 -24.96
#